data_eb6f69a814b7338977fb7859f7e8df83
#
_entry.id   eb6f69a814b7338977fb7859f7e8df83
#
_cell.length_a   1.000
_cell.length_b   1.000
_cell.length_c   1.000
_cell.angle_alpha   90.00
_cell.angle_beta   90.00
_cell.angle_gamma   90.00
#
_symmetry.space_group_name_H-M   'P 1'
#
loop_
_entity.id
_entity.type
_entity.pdbx_description
1 polymer ?
#
loop_
_entity_poly.entity_id
_entity_poly.type
_entity_poly.pdbx_seq_one_letter_code
_entity_poly.pdbx_strand_id
1 'polypeptide(L)'
;MFAALLFEGWSNHEVDAAKTRSPCTSPAPDAVAAGNGPVIGINRNRIQTAAMPARTVALTFDGGPDPVWTPRLLDLLRGRRAHATFFLYGAQAARHPDLVRRIRAEGHEIGSNTYTGAVLGEASPARFAAELDLTQAALAGTVNLHTSLLRMPRTTSPDTLCGREWQAARQATARGYVLVTADKAARKPAQGLVRQFSQTETAYQETRKLLGDRGVDRFTTVSDGLGLTPYTPAGAAARWQGTALIWGTALGRAFSHAMTWVLGIAGALGVLRLAGLAFFARAHVRRLERFRPGAPWMREVTEPVTVLVPAYNEEAGIASTVYSLLESTHRDLQIIVIDDGSTDRTAEIAAAIDDPRVEVIRQPNAGKAAALNTGLAQARNAIIVMVDADTVFEPDAVHRLIQPLAHPAVGAVSGNTKVGNRRGLLAKWQHLEYCFGFNLDRRMFEVLECMTTVPGAIGAFRRDALLGVGGISDDTLAEDTDLTMALWRAGWRVLYEESAVAWTEVPTSLRQLWRQRYRWCYGTIQAMGKHRGAVLGVGTAGRFGRRGLTYLALFQVVLPLLAPVIDVYALYGVLFLDPWQSAGVWFAFLAVQLVSAGYALRLDGERRRTLWSMPLQIFVYRQLMYLVVIQSVVALLLGSRLRWQRMKRSGTAAEQIGGPAPYKSVPTR
;
A
#
# COMPACT_ATOMS: atom_id res chain seq x y z
N MET A 1 8.80 10.54 11.67
CA MET A 1 8.49 10.54 10.23
C MET A 1 7.00 10.77 9.95
N PHE A 2 6.08 9.95 10.49
CA PHE A 2 4.63 10.14 10.30
C PHE A 2 4.11 11.52 10.74
N ALA A 3 4.52 11.99 11.92
CA ALA A 3 4.17 13.35 12.40
C ALA A 3 4.69 14.46 11.47
N ALA A 4 5.89 14.31 10.91
CA ALA A 4 6.45 15.26 9.94
C ALA A 4 5.65 15.28 8.64
N LEU A 5 5.19 14.14 8.15
CA LEU A 5 4.32 14.03 6.97
C LEU A 5 2.96 14.70 7.20
N LEU A 6 2.32 14.44 8.34
CA LEU A 6 1.04 15.06 8.69
C LEU A 6 1.17 16.57 8.85
N PHE A 7 2.24 17.04 9.47
CA PHE A 7 2.52 18.47 9.64
C PHE A 7 2.76 19.15 8.28
N GLU A 8 3.53 18.54 7.40
CA GLU A 8 3.77 19.04 6.04
C GLU A 8 2.46 19.11 5.24
N GLY A 9 1.64 18.04 5.28
CA GLY A 9 0.35 17.99 4.61
C GLY A 9 -0.61 19.07 5.11
N TRP A 10 -0.74 19.21 6.43
CA TRP A 10 -1.54 20.26 7.06
C TRP A 10 -1.06 21.65 6.64
N SER A 11 0.24 21.92 6.70
CA SER A 11 0.78 23.24 6.38
C SER A 11 0.57 23.63 4.92
N ASN A 12 0.65 22.67 3.99
CA ASN A 12 0.38 22.87 2.56
C ASN A 12 -1.10 23.18 2.30
N HIS A 13 -1.97 22.35 2.85
CA HIS A 13 -3.41 22.49 2.70
C HIS A 13 -3.87 23.88 3.21
N GLU A 14 -3.34 24.32 4.34
CA GLU A 14 -3.71 25.61 4.92
C GLU A 14 -3.17 26.80 4.11
N VAL A 15 -1.95 26.72 3.57
CA VAL A 15 -1.39 27.75 2.69
C VAL A 15 -2.24 27.91 1.43
N ASP A 16 -2.69 26.80 0.83
CA ASP A 16 -3.54 26.85 -0.36
C ASP A 16 -4.96 27.33 -0.05
N ALA A 17 -5.54 26.90 1.06
CA ALA A 17 -6.85 27.37 1.53
C ALA A 17 -6.85 28.88 1.86
N ALA A 18 -5.74 29.41 2.35
CA ALA A 18 -5.62 30.84 2.62
C ALA A 18 -5.79 31.71 1.37
N LYS A 19 -5.45 31.22 0.18
CA LYS A 19 -5.56 31.96 -1.09
C LYS A 19 -7.01 32.18 -1.55
N THR A 20 -7.97 31.38 -1.10
CA THR A 20 -9.35 31.35 -1.62
C THR A 20 -10.41 32.06 -0.76
N ARG A 21 -10.06 32.52 0.46
CA ARG A 21 -11.02 33.12 1.38
C ARG A 21 -11.36 34.61 1.01
N SER A 22 -12.61 34.99 1.24
CA SER A 22 -13.11 36.34 0.94
C SER A 22 -12.60 37.41 1.95
N PRO A 23 -12.36 38.65 1.52
CA PRO A 23 -11.97 39.75 2.42
C PRO A 23 -13.08 40.11 3.40
N CYS A 24 -12.68 40.75 4.51
CA CYS A 24 -13.59 41.20 5.55
C CYS A 24 -14.38 42.45 5.09
N THR A 25 -15.66 42.54 5.46
CA THR A 25 -16.57 43.60 5.01
C THR A 25 -16.91 44.66 6.09
N SER A 26 -16.48 44.44 7.34
CA SER A 26 -16.74 45.41 8.43
C SER A 26 -15.74 46.57 8.41
N PRO A 27 -16.13 47.80 8.79
CA PRO A 27 -15.21 48.92 8.80
C PRO A 27 -14.13 48.81 9.87
N ALA A 28 -12.96 49.40 9.60
CA ALA A 28 -11.89 49.55 10.58
C ALA A 28 -12.28 50.53 11.67
N PRO A 29 -11.70 50.46 12.90
CA PRO A 29 -11.92 51.45 13.95
C PRO A 29 -11.51 52.86 13.49
N ASP A 30 -12.29 53.89 13.83
CA ASP A 30 -12.05 55.27 13.43
C ASP A 30 -10.64 55.78 13.78
N ALA A 31 -10.10 55.35 14.91
CA ALA A 31 -8.75 55.70 15.34
C ALA A 31 -7.63 55.17 14.41
N VAL A 32 -7.90 54.09 13.66
CA VAL A 32 -6.97 53.53 12.66
C VAL A 32 -7.20 54.18 11.31
N ALA A 33 -8.47 54.43 10.96
CA ALA A 33 -8.86 55.03 9.69
C ALA A 33 -8.41 56.53 9.61
N ALA A 34 -8.42 57.21 10.75
CA ALA A 34 -7.96 58.63 10.90
C ALA A 34 -6.43 58.73 11.07
N GLY A 35 -5.70 57.63 11.16
CA GLY A 35 -4.26 57.63 11.39
C GLY A 35 -3.43 58.13 10.20
N ASN A 36 -2.23 58.65 10.46
CA ASN A 36 -1.37 59.31 9.47
C ASN A 36 -0.51 58.38 8.64
N GLY A 37 -0.59 57.02 8.78
CA GLY A 37 0.25 56.13 8.03
C GLY A 37 -0.05 54.66 8.19
N PRO A 38 0.58 53.80 7.34
CA PRO A 38 0.29 52.37 7.26
C PRO A 38 1.01 51.51 8.29
N VAL A 39 1.93 52.07 9.07
CA VAL A 39 2.64 51.33 10.14
C VAL A 39 1.99 51.66 11.48
N ILE A 40 1.51 50.62 12.17
CA ILE A 40 0.65 50.75 13.35
C ILE A 40 1.34 50.07 14.53
N GLY A 41 1.63 50.85 15.56
CA GLY A 41 2.03 50.39 16.89
C GLY A 41 0.93 50.68 17.92
N ILE A 42 0.76 49.78 18.88
CA ILE A 42 -0.18 49.99 19.98
C ILE A 42 0.62 49.90 21.28
N ASN A 43 0.72 51.03 21.99
CA ASN A 43 1.39 51.08 23.28
C ASN A 43 0.38 51.53 24.37
N ARG A 44 0.17 50.73 25.42
CA ARG A 44 -0.77 51.01 26.52
C ARG A 44 -2.12 51.54 26.05
N ASN A 45 -2.75 50.88 25.08
CA ASN A 45 -4.01 51.29 24.43
C ASN A 45 -3.96 52.53 23.56
N ARG A 46 -2.81 53.18 23.38
CA ARG A 46 -2.67 54.30 22.42
C ARG A 46 -2.22 53.76 21.09
N ILE A 47 -2.97 54.07 20.03
CA ILE A 47 -2.63 53.72 18.65
C ILE A 47 -1.67 54.81 18.16
N GLN A 48 -0.50 54.37 17.70
CA GLN A 48 0.49 55.21 17.04
C GLN A 48 0.58 54.78 15.59
N THR A 49 0.41 55.70 14.67
CA THR A 49 0.58 55.44 13.25
C THR A 49 1.76 56.21 12.71
N ALA A 50 2.53 55.60 11.82
CA ALA A 50 3.68 56.22 11.18
C ALA A 50 3.59 56.07 9.65
N ALA A 51 4.02 57.14 8.95
CA ALA A 51 4.12 57.17 7.50
C ALA A 51 5.58 57.35 7.08
N MET A 52 5.93 56.88 5.89
CA MET A 52 7.26 57.07 5.33
C MET A 52 7.56 58.58 5.09
N PRO A 53 8.82 58.98 5.25
CA PRO A 53 9.23 60.35 4.90
C PRO A 53 8.92 60.68 3.45
N ALA A 54 8.73 61.97 3.15
CA ALA A 54 8.45 62.44 1.79
C ALA A 54 9.51 61.92 0.80
N ARG A 55 9.07 61.56 -0.41
CA ARG A 55 9.90 61.03 -1.52
C ARG A 55 10.65 59.71 -1.19
N THR A 56 10.29 59.03 -0.08
CA THR A 56 10.84 57.75 0.34
C THR A 56 9.81 56.64 0.11
N VAL A 57 10.23 55.56 -0.55
CA VAL A 57 9.34 54.41 -0.83
C VAL A 57 9.88 53.15 -0.15
N ALA A 58 9.07 52.56 0.71
CA ALA A 58 9.32 51.20 1.19
C ALA A 58 8.59 50.20 0.29
N LEU A 59 9.36 49.42 -0.45
CA LEU A 59 8.86 48.29 -1.25
C LEU A 59 8.64 47.12 -0.32
N THR A 60 7.44 46.53 -0.34
CA THR A 60 7.14 45.35 0.48
C THR A 60 6.56 44.21 -0.34
N PHE A 61 7.05 42.96 -0.12
CA PHE A 61 6.65 41.78 -0.83
C PHE A 61 6.08 40.74 0.12
N ASP A 62 4.87 40.26 -0.17
CA ASP A 62 4.12 39.37 0.70
C ASP A 62 4.08 37.95 0.20
N GLY A 63 3.95 36.98 1.13
CA GLY A 63 3.58 35.61 0.86
C GLY A 63 4.68 34.66 0.42
N GLY A 64 5.95 35.15 0.36
CA GLY A 64 7.09 34.32 -0.01
C GLY A 64 7.76 33.58 1.17
N PRO A 65 8.98 33.05 0.94
CA PRO A 65 9.73 33.07 -0.34
C PRO A 65 9.13 32.14 -1.40
N ASP A 66 9.05 32.65 -2.62
CA ASP A 66 8.64 31.89 -3.81
C ASP A 66 9.88 31.44 -4.58
N PRO A 67 10.01 30.17 -4.97
CA PRO A 67 11.21 29.66 -5.64
C PRO A 67 11.46 30.25 -7.02
N VAL A 68 10.45 30.80 -7.70
CA VAL A 68 10.55 31.40 -9.03
C VAL A 68 10.71 32.92 -8.93
N TRP A 69 9.86 33.59 -8.15
CA TRP A 69 9.78 35.02 -8.17
C TRP A 69 10.72 35.72 -7.18
N THR A 70 10.97 35.12 -5.99
CA THR A 70 11.89 35.73 -5.03
C THR A 70 13.29 35.95 -5.63
N PRO A 71 13.93 34.97 -6.31
CA PRO A 71 15.25 35.19 -6.93
C PRO A 71 15.23 36.33 -7.97
N ARG A 72 14.20 36.39 -8.81
CA ARG A 72 14.07 37.42 -9.85
C ARG A 72 13.89 38.82 -9.28
N LEU A 73 13.10 38.95 -8.19
CA LEU A 73 12.92 40.21 -7.47
C LEU A 73 14.20 40.67 -6.80
N LEU A 74 14.96 39.76 -6.17
CA LEU A 74 16.26 40.07 -5.56
C LEU A 74 17.29 40.54 -6.63
N ASP A 75 17.35 39.91 -7.79
CA ASP A 75 18.22 40.32 -8.88
C ASP A 75 17.84 41.70 -9.42
N LEU A 76 16.55 42.02 -9.54
CA LEU A 76 16.04 43.30 -9.96
C LEU A 76 16.41 44.41 -8.94
N LEU A 77 16.19 44.14 -7.64
CA LEU A 77 16.51 45.07 -6.55
C LEU A 77 18.03 45.32 -6.48
N ARG A 78 18.86 44.29 -6.59
CA ARG A 78 20.31 44.39 -6.59
C ARG A 78 20.80 45.26 -7.75
N GLY A 79 20.23 45.09 -8.97
CA GLY A 79 20.57 45.89 -10.13
C GLY A 79 20.29 47.40 -9.98
N ARG A 80 19.43 47.76 -9.03
CA ARG A 80 19.04 49.13 -8.71
C ARG A 80 19.55 49.65 -7.33
N ARG A 81 20.34 48.79 -6.62
CA ARG A 81 20.84 49.07 -5.25
C ARG A 81 19.70 49.47 -4.29
N ALA A 82 18.51 48.87 -4.46
CA ALA A 82 17.34 49.12 -3.70
C ALA A 82 17.17 48.06 -2.61
N HIS A 83 16.79 48.44 -1.41
CA HIS A 83 16.41 47.56 -0.32
C HIS A 83 14.89 47.48 -0.18
N ALA A 84 14.37 46.34 0.26
CA ALA A 84 12.94 46.07 0.40
C ALA A 84 12.65 45.23 1.66
N THR A 85 11.38 45.20 2.07
CA THR A 85 10.92 44.35 3.19
C THR A 85 10.10 43.19 2.65
N PHE A 86 10.50 41.97 3.01
CA PHE A 86 9.81 40.74 2.62
C PHE A 86 9.01 40.18 3.80
N PHE A 87 7.69 40.18 3.69
CA PHE A 87 6.79 39.53 4.64
C PHE A 87 6.58 38.07 4.25
N LEU A 88 7.19 37.17 5.00
CA LEU A 88 7.28 35.76 4.63
C LEU A 88 6.26 34.90 5.37
N TYR A 89 5.69 33.93 4.67
CA TYR A 89 5.03 32.79 5.32
C TYR A 89 6.07 31.90 5.99
N GLY A 90 5.88 31.59 7.27
CA GLY A 90 6.80 30.73 8.02
C GLY A 90 6.96 29.35 7.38
N ALA A 91 5.87 28.79 6.85
CA ALA A 91 5.91 27.51 6.12
C ALA A 91 6.79 27.56 4.88
N GLN A 92 6.73 28.66 4.09
CA GLN A 92 7.59 28.82 2.92
C GLN A 92 9.04 29.15 3.32
N ALA A 93 9.24 29.89 4.40
CA ALA A 93 10.55 30.15 4.96
C ALA A 93 11.26 28.84 5.41
N ALA A 94 10.53 27.93 6.06
CA ALA A 94 11.04 26.63 6.44
C ALA A 94 11.33 25.71 5.24
N ARG A 95 10.61 25.88 4.14
CA ARG A 95 10.82 25.12 2.88
C ARG A 95 12.00 25.60 2.05
N HIS A 96 12.23 26.90 2.05
CA HIS A 96 13.23 27.57 1.22
C HIS A 96 14.19 28.40 2.09
N PRO A 97 14.89 27.77 3.05
CA PRO A 97 15.76 28.49 3.99
C PRO A 97 16.94 29.18 3.29
N ASP A 98 17.36 28.69 2.14
CA ASP A 98 18.38 29.29 1.27
C ASP A 98 17.93 30.66 0.74
N LEU A 99 16.68 30.78 0.29
CA LEU A 99 16.11 32.05 -0.17
C LEU A 99 15.98 33.05 0.96
N VAL A 100 15.58 32.62 2.16
CA VAL A 100 15.51 33.50 3.35
C VAL A 100 16.90 34.01 3.72
N ARG A 101 17.94 33.14 3.69
CA ARG A 101 19.32 33.55 3.91
C ARG A 101 19.79 34.54 2.84
N ARG A 102 19.41 34.34 1.57
CA ARG A 102 19.74 35.24 0.46
C ARG A 102 19.09 36.61 0.64
N ILE A 103 17.77 36.67 0.98
CA ILE A 103 17.06 37.91 1.30
C ILE A 103 17.84 38.70 2.36
N ARG A 104 18.24 38.04 3.44
CA ARG A 104 18.96 38.67 4.55
C ARG A 104 20.38 39.12 4.14
N ALA A 105 21.11 38.31 3.43
CA ALA A 105 22.49 38.59 3.00
C ALA A 105 22.58 39.75 2.02
N GLU A 106 21.54 39.98 1.20
CA GLU A 106 21.46 41.09 0.25
C GLU A 106 20.96 42.40 0.92
N GLY A 107 20.82 42.42 2.27
CA GLY A 107 20.46 43.61 3.02
C GLY A 107 18.97 43.94 3.07
N HIS A 108 18.13 43.01 2.60
CA HIS A 108 16.69 43.19 2.68
C HIS A 108 16.17 42.86 4.09
N GLU A 109 15.01 43.44 4.41
CA GLU A 109 14.33 43.24 5.69
C GLU A 109 13.34 42.09 5.60
N ILE A 110 13.18 41.37 6.72
CA ILE A 110 12.24 40.24 6.85
C ILE A 110 11.19 40.52 7.90
N GLY A 111 9.93 40.45 7.52
CA GLY A 111 8.75 40.49 8.41
C GLY A 111 8.01 39.16 8.39
N SER A 112 7.12 38.99 9.36
CA SER A 112 6.20 37.84 9.44
C SER A 112 4.93 38.12 8.63
N ASN A 113 4.47 37.12 7.86
CA ASN A 113 3.13 37.13 7.25
C ASN A 113 2.32 35.90 7.74
N THR A 114 2.49 35.56 9.03
CA THR A 114 2.01 34.35 9.71
C THR A 114 2.66 33.05 9.16
N TYR A 115 2.35 31.91 9.75
CA TYR A 115 2.98 30.65 9.32
C TYR A 115 2.38 30.10 8.02
N THR A 116 1.05 30.02 7.95
CA THR A 116 0.34 29.49 6.77
C THR A 116 -0.39 30.55 5.94
N GLY A 117 -0.35 31.82 6.31
CA GLY A 117 -1.18 32.87 5.71
C GLY A 117 -2.61 32.90 6.29
N ALA A 118 -2.83 32.32 7.44
CA ALA A 118 -4.13 32.25 8.08
C ALA A 118 -4.64 33.64 8.47
N VAL A 119 -5.95 33.84 8.32
CA VAL A 119 -6.67 35.06 8.79
C VAL A 119 -6.74 35.01 10.32
N LEU A 120 -5.92 35.82 10.98
CA LEU A 120 -5.73 35.74 12.45
C LEU A 120 -7.01 36.06 13.24
N GLY A 121 -7.90 36.90 12.72
CA GLY A 121 -9.18 37.22 13.34
C GLY A 121 -10.18 36.04 13.38
N GLU A 122 -9.97 35.01 12.59
CA GLU A 122 -10.79 33.80 12.55
C GLU A 122 -10.13 32.61 13.28
N ALA A 123 -8.87 32.78 13.69
CA ALA A 123 -8.09 31.69 14.30
C ALA A 123 -8.50 31.47 15.77
N SER A 124 -8.53 30.21 16.20
CA SER A 124 -8.62 29.89 17.63
C SER A 124 -7.39 30.43 18.38
N PRO A 125 -7.46 30.68 19.71
CA PRO A 125 -6.31 31.16 20.46
C PRO A 125 -5.04 30.32 20.32
N ALA A 126 -5.18 29.01 20.25
CA ALA A 126 -4.06 28.07 20.03
C ALA A 126 -3.47 28.23 18.63
N ARG A 127 -4.32 28.34 17.61
CA ARG A 127 -3.89 28.53 16.22
C ARG A 127 -3.25 29.91 16.03
N PHE A 128 -3.82 30.96 16.61
CA PHE A 128 -3.24 32.32 16.61
C PHE A 128 -1.79 32.30 17.15
N ALA A 129 -1.58 31.64 18.30
CA ALA A 129 -0.24 31.50 18.87
C ALA A 129 0.69 30.71 17.92
N ALA A 130 0.23 29.57 17.41
CA ALA A 130 1.02 28.72 16.52
C ALA A 130 1.43 29.45 15.23
N GLU A 131 0.54 30.24 14.62
CA GLU A 131 0.84 30.99 13.39
C GLU A 131 1.98 32.01 13.59
N LEU A 132 2.05 32.63 14.75
CA LEU A 132 3.12 33.57 15.08
C LEU A 132 4.40 32.86 15.53
N ASP A 133 4.29 31.89 16.44
CA ASP A 133 5.43 31.25 17.08
C ASP A 133 6.19 30.33 16.09
N LEU A 134 5.49 29.59 15.21
CA LEU A 134 6.11 28.76 14.17
C LEU A 134 6.84 29.63 13.12
N THR A 135 6.33 30.82 12.79
CA THR A 135 7.05 31.73 11.90
C THR A 135 8.35 32.22 12.55
N GLN A 136 8.32 32.61 13.82
CA GLN A 136 9.52 33.00 14.55
C GLN A 136 10.53 31.85 14.64
N ALA A 137 10.05 30.62 14.89
CA ALA A 137 10.90 29.45 14.90
C ALA A 137 11.56 29.21 13.53
N ALA A 138 10.82 29.31 12.42
CA ALA A 138 11.37 29.17 11.07
C ALA A 138 12.47 30.21 10.79
N LEU A 139 12.27 31.47 11.18
CA LEU A 139 13.27 32.54 11.02
C LEU A 139 14.46 32.33 11.95
N ALA A 140 14.24 31.94 13.22
CA ALA A 140 15.30 31.62 14.15
C ALA A 140 16.21 30.48 13.65
N GLY A 141 15.62 29.42 13.09
CA GLY A 141 16.38 28.32 12.52
C GLY A 141 17.11 28.65 11.22
N THR A 142 16.65 29.65 10.47
CA THR A 142 17.20 29.99 9.16
C THR A 142 18.26 31.10 9.22
N VAL A 143 17.96 32.20 9.92
CA VAL A 143 18.77 33.43 9.92
C VAL A 143 19.08 33.95 11.34
N ASN A 144 18.86 33.14 12.38
CA ASN A 144 19.20 33.41 13.79
C ASN A 144 18.54 34.69 14.38
N LEU A 145 17.36 35.03 13.93
CA LEU A 145 16.67 36.23 14.39
C LEU A 145 15.17 36.01 14.64
N HIS A 146 14.59 36.88 15.48
CA HIS A 146 13.16 37.10 15.55
C HIS A 146 12.85 38.48 14.92
N THR A 147 11.69 38.62 14.26
CA THR A 147 11.22 39.87 13.71
C THR A 147 10.06 40.43 14.53
N SER A 148 10.05 41.75 14.76
CA SER A 148 8.90 42.43 15.31
C SER A 148 7.90 42.90 14.27
N LEU A 149 8.22 42.82 12.97
CA LEU A 149 7.32 43.25 11.91
C LEU A 149 6.31 42.16 11.57
N LEU A 150 5.04 42.50 11.58
CA LEU A 150 3.95 41.64 11.18
C LEU A 150 3.07 42.31 10.13
N ARG A 151 2.86 41.63 9.03
CA ARG A 151 1.77 41.92 8.12
C ARG A 151 0.70 40.86 8.26
N MET A 152 -0.50 41.28 8.60
CA MET A 152 -1.64 40.39 8.66
C MET A 152 -2.05 40.01 7.24
N PRO A 153 -2.26 38.72 6.93
CA PRO A 153 -2.69 38.28 5.61
C PRO A 153 -3.94 39.04 5.14
N ARG A 154 -3.96 39.45 3.85
CA ARG A 154 -5.06 40.21 3.20
C ARG A 154 -5.27 41.65 3.69
N THR A 155 -4.44 42.17 4.55
CA THR A 155 -4.51 43.56 4.97
C THR A 155 -3.75 44.42 3.94
N THR A 156 -4.50 45.10 3.08
CA THR A 156 -3.93 45.94 2.01
C THR A 156 -3.79 47.42 2.41
N SER A 157 -4.53 47.84 3.41
CA SER A 157 -4.47 49.21 3.95
C SER A 157 -4.98 49.22 5.40
N PRO A 158 -4.74 50.28 6.18
CA PRO A 158 -5.28 50.39 7.54
C PRO A 158 -6.80 50.20 7.63
N ASP A 159 -7.53 50.63 6.62
CA ASP A 159 -9.00 50.54 6.57
C ASP A 159 -9.51 49.09 6.43
N THR A 160 -8.65 48.15 6.03
CA THR A 160 -9.01 46.73 5.87
C THR A 160 -8.92 45.92 7.16
N LEU A 161 -8.44 46.51 8.26
CA LEU A 161 -8.44 45.91 9.59
C LEU A 161 -9.84 45.96 10.20
N CYS A 162 -10.70 45.06 9.85
CA CYS A 162 -12.06 44.95 10.38
C CYS A 162 -12.12 44.39 11.82
N GLY A 163 -13.30 44.41 12.46
CA GLY A 163 -13.48 44.18 13.89
C GLY A 163 -12.73 42.99 14.50
N ARG A 164 -12.81 41.77 13.90
CA ARG A 164 -12.09 40.57 14.37
C ARG A 164 -10.59 40.67 14.08
N GLU A 165 -10.22 41.18 12.91
CA GLU A 165 -8.83 41.39 12.53
C GLU A 165 -8.19 42.44 13.43
N TRP A 166 -8.93 43.49 13.80
CA TRP A 166 -8.46 44.48 14.76
C TRP A 166 -8.19 43.90 16.14
N GLN A 167 -9.06 42.97 16.63
CA GLN A 167 -8.82 42.27 17.90
C GLN A 167 -7.54 41.41 17.82
N ALA A 168 -7.35 40.67 16.73
CA ALA A 168 -6.14 39.90 16.49
C ALA A 168 -4.89 40.80 16.39
N ALA A 169 -5.01 41.96 15.73
CA ALA A 169 -3.99 42.99 15.65
C ALA A 169 -3.54 43.48 17.02
N ARG A 170 -4.50 43.77 17.91
CA ARG A 170 -4.21 44.16 19.33
C ARG A 170 -3.51 43.06 20.10
N GLN A 171 -3.90 41.80 19.90
CA GLN A 171 -3.24 40.67 20.55
C GLN A 171 -1.80 40.48 20.04
N ALA A 172 -1.57 40.66 18.73
CA ALA A 172 -0.22 40.58 18.16
C ALA A 172 0.68 41.70 18.67
N THR A 173 0.16 42.95 18.74
CA THR A 173 0.93 44.09 19.28
C THR A 173 1.23 43.95 20.76
N ALA A 174 0.34 43.34 21.55
CA ALA A 174 0.61 43.00 22.95
C ALA A 174 1.75 41.99 23.10
N ARG A 175 2.06 41.21 22.06
CA ARG A 175 3.22 40.30 21.97
C ARG A 175 4.49 40.98 21.41
N GLY A 176 4.45 42.31 21.20
CA GLY A 176 5.60 43.07 20.73
C GLY A 176 5.70 43.23 19.21
N TYR A 177 4.67 42.88 18.45
CA TYR A 177 4.66 43.11 17.01
C TYR A 177 4.26 44.53 16.64
N VAL A 178 4.87 45.07 15.60
CA VAL A 178 4.50 46.27 14.87
C VAL A 178 3.79 45.85 13.59
N LEU A 179 2.57 46.33 13.41
CA LEU A 179 1.79 45.99 12.23
C LEU A 179 2.16 46.88 11.05
N VAL A 180 2.38 46.27 9.90
CA VAL A 180 2.71 46.97 8.66
C VAL A 180 1.63 46.65 7.62
N THR A 181 0.85 47.69 7.28
CA THR A 181 -0.07 47.67 6.13
C THR A 181 0.55 48.40 4.93
N ALA A 182 -0.20 48.58 3.86
CA ALA A 182 0.26 49.42 2.75
C ALA A 182 -0.53 50.76 2.73
N ASP A 183 -0.01 51.71 2.03
CA ASP A 183 -0.73 52.97 1.76
C ASP A 183 -1.82 52.74 0.69
N LYS A 184 -2.88 53.56 0.72
CA LYS A 184 -3.93 53.55 -0.29
C LYS A 184 -3.35 53.74 -1.69
N ALA A 185 -3.94 53.10 -2.69
CA ALA A 185 -3.47 53.15 -4.07
C ALA A 185 -3.35 54.61 -4.65
N ALA A 186 -4.14 55.51 -4.16
CA ALA A 186 -4.14 56.91 -4.59
C ALA A 186 -2.97 57.76 -4.05
N ARG A 187 -2.19 57.27 -3.03
CA ARG A 187 -1.06 58.00 -2.46
C ARG A 187 0.12 58.02 -3.43
N LYS A 188 0.71 59.19 -3.65
CA LYS A 188 1.82 59.35 -4.59
C LYS A 188 3.18 59.15 -3.91
N PRO A 189 4.21 58.68 -4.62
CA PRO A 189 5.56 58.49 -4.06
C PRO A 189 6.14 59.77 -3.40
N ALA A 190 5.84 60.94 -3.93
CA ALA A 190 6.30 62.20 -3.38
C ALA A 190 5.84 62.46 -1.91
N GLN A 191 4.79 61.81 -1.44
CA GLN A 191 4.26 61.92 -0.07
C GLN A 191 4.86 60.88 0.91
N GLY A 192 5.78 60.05 0.45
CA GLY A 192 6.25 58.87 1.17
C GLY A 192 5.25 57.71 1.09
N LEU A 193 5.71 56.50 0.82
CA LEU A 193 4.85 55.39 0.44
C LEU A 193 5.37 54.02 0.96
N VAL A 194 4.47 53.26 1.55
CA VAL A 194 4.66 51.78 1.71
C VAL A 194 3.85 51.09 0.61
N ARG A 195 4.53 50.49 -0.35
CA ARG A 195 3.89 49.81 -1.47
C ARG A 195 3.95 48.30 -1.29
N GLN A 196 2.81 47.65 -1.41
CA GLN A 196 2.65 46.20 -1.24
C GLN A 196 2.57 45.53 -2.60
N PHE A 197 3.27 44.39 -2.71
CA PHE A 197 3.25 43.50 -3.86
C PHE A 197 3.14 42.05 -3.40
N SER A 198 2.39 41.22 -4.15
CA SER A 198 2.52 39.76 -4.06
C SER A 198 3.67 39.29 -4.96
N GLN A 199 4.26 38.15 -4.67
CA GLN A 199 5.39 37.64 -5.48
C GLN A 199 4.89 36.97 -6.77
N THR A 200 4.64 37.79 -7.80
CA THR A 200 4.07 37.38 -9.10
C THR A 200 4.74 38.13 -10.26
N GLU A 201 4.47 37.69 -11.50
CA GLU A 201 4.92 38.38 -12.71
C GLU A 201 4.48 39.84 -12.74
N THR A 202 3.19 40.09 -12.43
CA THR A 202 2.64 41.46 -12.41
C THR A 202 3.40 42.33 -11.43
N ALA A 203 3.65 41.83 -10.23
CA ALA A 203 4.41 42.57 -9.20
C ALA A 203 5.86 42.82 -9.65
N TYR A 204 6.50 41.90 -10.36
CA TYR A 204 7.83 42.12 -10.92
C TYR A 204 7.85 43.28 -11.91
N GLN A 205 6.90 43.32 -12.85
CA GLN A 205 6.81 44.38 -13.84
C GLN A 205 6.48 45.75 -13.21
N GLU A 206 5.56 45.78 -12.25
CA GLU A 206 5.22 47.00 -11.53
C GLU A 206 6.40 47.52 -10.69
N THR A 207 7.13 46.63 -10.01
CA THR A 207 8.33 46.99 -9.24
C THR A 207 9.41 47.56 -10.17
N ARG A 208 9.63 46.92 -11.34
CA ARG A 208 10.59 47.43 -12.35
C ARG A 208 10.25 48.82 -12.83
N LYS A 209 8.94 49.11 -13.05
CA LYS A 209 8.46 50.43 -13.43
C LYS A 209 8.69 51.48 -12.32
N LEU A 210 8.32 51.11 -11.07
CA LEU A 210 8.45 51.99 -9.92
C LEU A 210 9.91 52.34 -9.58
N LEU A 211 10.84 51.39 -9.73
CA LEU A 211 12.27 51.60 -9.57
C LEU A 211 12.89 52.55 -10.62
N GLY A 212 12.15 52.90 -11.67
CA GLY A 212 12.50 53.91 -12.68
C GLY A 212 11.88 55.29 -12.45
N ASP A 213 11.02 55.43 -11.41
CA ASP A 213 10.29 56.66 -11.13
C ASP A 213 11.23 57.77 -10.56
N ARG A 214 11.33 58.89 -11.28
CA ARG A 214 12.15 60.07 -10.86
C ARG A 214 11.58 60.84 -9.69
N GLY A 215 10.34 60.57 -9.27
CA GLY A 215 9.68 61.15 -8.12
C GLY A 215 10.07 60.55 -6.76
N VAL A 216 10.92 59.50 -6.77
CA VAL A 216 11.43 58.78 -5.60
C VAL A 216 12.91 59.12 -5.40
N ASP A 217 13.26 59.65 -4.23
CA ASP A 217 14.64 59.90 -3.87
C ASP A 217 15.33 58.69 -3.25
N ARG A 218 14.58 57.88 -2.51
CA ARG A 218 15.14 56.74 -1.78
C ARG A 218 14.16 55.55 -1.74
N PHE A 219 14.69 54.37 -2.09
CA PHE A 219 14.07 53.10 -1.80
C PHE A 219 14.70 52.51 -0.54
N THR A 220 13.87 52.10 0.45
CA THR A 220 14.36 51.67 1.76
C THR A 220 13.50 50.53 2.33
N THR A 221 13.93 49.93 3.43
CA THR A 221 13.11 49.03 4.22
C THR A 221 12.11 49.80 5.10
N VAL A 222 11.09 49.12 5.60
CA VAL A 222 10.10 49.79 6.49
C VAL A 222 10.78 50.32 7.75
N SER A 223 11.60 49.50 8.40
CA SER A 223 12.25 49.91 9.65
C SER A 223 13.31 50.98 9.48
N ASP A 224 14.13 50.86 8.42
CA ASP A 224 15.18 51.87 8.16
C ASP A 224 14.58 53.25 7.82
N GLY A 225 13.44 53.28 7.10
CA GLY A 225 12.73 54.51 6.79
C GLY A 225 12.05 55.15 8.00
N LEU A 226 11.75 54.42 9.06
CA LEU A 226 11.06 54.88 10.26
C LEU A 226 11.93 54.88 11.52
N GLY A 227 13.20 54.48 11.42
CA GLY A 227 14.10 54.43 12.59
C GLY A 227 13.72 53.34 13.60
N LEU A 228 13.13 52.21 13.13
CA LEU A 228 12.72 51.08 13.99
C LEU A 228 13.83 50.03 14.10
N THR A 229 13.84 49.28 15.19
CA THR A 229 14.71 48.13 15.40
C THR A 229 13.91 46.83 15.24
N PRO A 230 13.86 46.22 14.05
CA PRO A 230 12.90 45.17 13.76
C PRO A 230 13.33 43.79 14.27
N TYR A 231 14.60 43.63 14.66
CA TYR A 231 15.17 42.36 14.97
C TYR A 231 15.68 42.22 16.38
N THR A 232 15.46 41.00 16.96
CA THR A 232 16.14 40.59 18.16
C THR A 232 16.87 39.26 17.87
N PRO A 233 18.09 39.01 18.42
CA PRO A 233 18.79 37.77 18.26
C PRO A 233 17.97 36.59 18.80
N ALA A 234 17.89 35.51 18.06
CA ALA A 234 17.22 34.29 18.51
C ALA A 234 18.06 33.52 19.54
N GLY A 235 17.46 33.16 20.68
CA GLY A 235 18.08 32.31 21.66
C GLY A 235 18.40 30.90 21.15
N ALA A 236 19.29 30.19 21.84
CA ALA A 236 19.70 28.82 21.43
C ALA A 236 18.51 27.84 21.28
N ALA A 237 17.58 27.87 22.22
CA ALA A 237 16.38 27.01 22.17
C ALA A 237 15.53 27.27 20.91
N ALA A 238 15.26 28.55 20.59
CA ALA A 238 14.50 28.94 19.41
C ALA A 238 15.20 28.52 18.11
N ARG A 239 16.50 28.62 18.03
CA ARG A 239 17.31 28.13 16.89
C ARG A 239 17.18 26.62 16.71
N TRP A 240 17.28 25.86 17.80
CA TRP A 240 17.12 24.41 17.76
C TRP A 240 15.70 24.00 17.31
N GLN A 241 14.67 24.63 17.88
CA GLN A 241 13.28 24.41 17.48
C GLN A 241 13.07 24.73 15.99
N GLY A 242 13.62 25.85 15.51
CA GLY A 242 13.55 26.23 14.11
C GLY A 242 14.30 25.28 13.18
N THR A 243 15.49 24.82 13.58
CA THR A 243 16.24 23.82 12.83
C THR A 243 15.48 22.50 12.76
N ALA A 244 14.90 22.04 13.86
CA ALA A 244 14.07 20.83 13.89
C ALA A 244 12.82 20.97 12.98
N LEU A 245 12.20 22.15 12.96
CA LEU A 245 11.08 22.45 12.05
C LEU A 245 11.49 22.34 10.58
N ILE A 246 12.64 22.94 10.19
CA ILE A 246 13.18 22.90 8.83
C ILE A 246 13.50 21.47 8.41
N TRP A 247 14.17 20.69 9.26
CA TRP A 247 14.46 19.29 9.00
C TRP A 247 13.19 18.44 8.91
N GLY A 248 12.20 18.71 9.78
CA GLY A 248 10.90 18.03 9.77
C GLY A 248 10.16 18.25 8.44
N THR A 249 10.11 19.49 7.95
CA THR A 249 9.48 19.80 6.65
C THR A 249 10.26 19.21 5.47
N ALA A 250 11.60 19.23 5.51
CA ALA A 250 12.44 18.60 4.47
C ALA A 250 12.24 17.07 4.42
N LEU A 251 12.22 16.42 5.59
CA LEU A 251 11.98 14.97 5.71
C LEU A 251 10.57 14.59 5.25
N GLY A 252 9.55 15.38 5.60
CA GLY A 252 8.17 15.18 5.15
C GLY A 252 8.07 15.22 3.62
N ARG A 253 8.69 16.20 2.98
CA ARG A 253 8.74 16.31 1.50
C ARG A 253 9.48 15.16 0.85
N ALA A 254 10.68 14.84 1.34
CA ALA A 254 11.46 13.73 0.79
C ALA A 254 10.69 12.41 0.89
N PHE A 255 10.01 12.16 2.01
CA PHE A 255 9.16 11.00 2.18
C PHE A 255 7.96 11.01 1.24
N SER A 256 7.27 12.15 1.09
CA SER A 256 6.14 12.26 0.16
C SER A 256 6.56 11.98 -1.29
N HIS A 257 7.69 12.53 -1.73
CA HIS A 257 8.25 12.24 -3.06
C HIS A 257 8.62 10.76 -3.22
N ALA A 258 9.30 10.17 -2.23
CA ALA A 258 9.63 8.74 -2.27
C ALA A 258 8.38 7.87 -2.35
N MET A 259 7.34 8.19 -1.57
CA MET A 259 6.08 7.45 -1.59
C MET A 259 5.32 7.58 -2.90
N THR A 260 5.37 8.73 -3.57
CA THR A 260 4.80 8.89 -4.91
C THR A 260 5.45 7.93 -5.92
N TRP A 261 6.78 7.80 -5.88
CA TRP A 261 7.50 6.83 -6.71
C TRP A 261 7.17 5.39 -6.34
N VAL A 262 7.15 5.05 -5.05
CA VAL A 262 6.78 3.70 -4.59
C VAL A 262 5.37 3.33 -5.06
N LEU A 263 4.40 4.24 -4.91
CA LEU A 263 3.03 4.04 -5.37
C LEU A 263 2.96 3.85 -6.90
N GLY A 264 3.68 4.68 -7.66
CA GLY A 264 3.77 4.58 -9.12
C GLY A 264 4.35 3.24 -9.57
N ILE A 265 5.48 2.83 -8.99
CA ILE A 265 6.14 1.56 -9.30
C ILE A 265 5.26 0.36 -8.90
N ALA A 266 4.71 0.35 -7.68
CA ALA A 266 3.84 -0.72 -7.21
C ALA A 266 2.55 -0.83 -8.07
N GLY A 267 1.96 0.30 -8.45
CA GLY A 267 0.83 0.35 -9.36
C GLY A 267 1.16 -0.21 -10.76
N ALA A 268 2.28 0.22 -11.32
CA ALA A 268 2.75 -0.27 -12.63
C ALA A 268 3.03 -1.79 -12.59
N LEU A 269 3.71 -2.28 -11.54
CA LEU A 269 3.95 -3.72 -11.36
C LEU A 269 2.63 -4.49 -11.18
N GLY A 270 1.66 -3.94 -10.46
CA GLY A 270 0.33 -4.52 -10.30
C GLY A 270 -0.42 -4.67 -11.64
N VAL A 271 -0.45 -3.61 -12.43
CA VAL A 271 -1.07 -3.61 -13.78
C VAL A 271 -0.33 -4.57 -14.70
N LEU A 272 1.00 -4.54 -14.72
CA LEU A 272 1.82 -5.45 -15.53
C LEU A 272 1.57 -6.93 -15.15
N ARG A 273 1.49 -7.23 -13.84
CA ARG A 273 1.13 -8.56 -13.35
C ARG A 273 -0.24 -8.99 -13.88
N LEU A 274 -1.28 -8.15 -13.75
CA LEU A 274 -2.63 -8.49 -14.19
C LEU A 274 -2.73 -8.67 -15.70
N ALA A 275 -2.05 -7.82 -16.47
CA ALA A 275 -1.94 -7.95 -17.92
C ALA A 275 -1.20 -9.25 -18.32
N GLY A 276 -0.10 -9.55 -17.64
CA GLY A 276 0.65 -10.79 -17.80
C GLY A 276 -0.18 -12.03 -17.49
N LEU A 277 -0.92 -12.02 -16.37
CA LEU A 277 -1.83 -13.11 -16.00
C LEU A 277 -2.89 -13.36 -17.08
N ALA A 278 -3.52 -12.31 -17.59
CA ALA A 278 -4.52 -12.43 -18.65
C ALA A 278 -3.91 -12.96 -19.96
N PHE A 279 -2.73 -12.48 -20.34
CA PHE A 279 -2.01 -12.91 -21.53
C PHE A 279 -1.60 -14.39 -21.44
N PHE A 280 -0.97 -14.79 -20.35
CA PHE A 280 -0.48 -16.15 -20.17
C PHE A 280 -1.63 -17.14 -19.94
N ALA A 281 -2.70 -16.76 -19.23
CA ALA A 281 -3.89 -17.59 -19.12
C ALA A 281 -4.54 -17.88 -20.49
N ARG A 282 -4.59 -16.87 -21.37
CA ARG A 282 -5.07 -17.06 -22.75
C ARG A 282 -4.12 -17.97 -23.56
N ALA A 283 -2.81 -17.83 -23.35
CA ALA A 283 -1.83 -18.70 -24.01
C ALA A 283 -1.95 -20.15 -23.52
N HIS A 284 -2.22 -20.36 -22.21
CA HIS A 284 -2.48 -21.68 -21.62
C HIS A 284 -3.70 -22.33 -22.28
N VAL A 285 -4.85 -21.66 -22.30
CA VAL A 285 -6.08 -22.19 -22.94
C VAL A 285 -5.83 -22.58 -24.41
N ARG A 286 -5.11 -21.75 -25.19
CA ARG A 286 -4.76 -22.07 -26.58
C ARG A 286 -3.83 -23.27 -26.71
N ARG A 287 -2.95 -23.51 -25.72
CA ARG A 287 -2.11 -24.71 -25.68
C ARG A 287 -2.94 -25.96 -25.41
N LEU A 288 -3.85 -25.92 -24.44
CA LEU A 288 -4.76 -27.02 -24.13
C LEU A 288 -5.63 -27.40 -25.33
N GLU A 289 -6.14 -26.41 -26.10
CA GLU A 289 -6.89 -26.69 -27.33
C GLU A 289 -6.09 -27.45 -28.37
N ARG A 290 -4.76 -27.25 -28.44
CA ARG A 290 -3.84 -28.00 -29.34
C ARG A 290 -3.50 -29.39 -28.84
N PHE A 291 -3.54 -29.62 -27.51
CA PHE A 291 -3.14 -30.86 -26.85
C PHE A 291 -4.32 -31.53 -26.14
N ARG A 292 -5.54 -31.42 -26.70
CA ARG A 292 -6.71 -32.09 -26.12
C ARG A 292 -6.49 -33.62 -26.02
N PRO A 293 -6.96 -34.25 -24.92
CA PRO A 293 -7.04 -35.71 -24.84
C PRO A 293 -7.79 -36.27 -26.06
N GLY A 294 -7.23 -37.27 -26.69
CA GLY A 294 -7.74 -37.83 -27.93
C GLY A 294 -7.11 -37.26 -29.23
N ALA A 295 -6.14 -36.33 -29.12
CA ALA A 295 -5.32 -35.99 -30.28
C ALA A 295 -4.53 -37.23 -30.75
N PRO A 296 -4.45 -37.51 -32.07
CA PRO A 296 -3.88 -38.76 -32.61
C PRO A 296 -2.42 -39.03 -32.21
N TRP A 297 -1.71 -38.01 -31.68
CA TRP A 297 -0.31 -38.06 -31.27
C TRP A 297 -0.10 -38.20 -29.74
N MET A 298 -1.16 -38.17 -28.92
CA MET A 298 -1.06 -38.35 -27.47
C MET A 298 -1.52 -39.74 -27.08
N ARG A 299 -0.61 -40.49 -26.44
CA ARG A 299 -0.94 -41.77 -25.81
C ARG A 299 -1.83 -41.45 -24.59
N GLU A 300 -3.00 -42.09 -24.53
CA GLU A 300 -3.84 -42.03 -23.33
C GLU A 300 -3.15 -42.80 -22.19
N VAL A 301 -3.12 -42.17 -21.00
CA VAL A 301 -2.58 -42.79 -19.78
C VAL A 301 -3.70 -43.57 -19.12
N THR A 302 -3.59 -44.89 -19.14
CA THR A 302 -4.54 -45.84 -18.54
C THR A 302 -3.92 -46.68 -17.44
N GLU A 303 -2.65 -46.41 -17.11
CA GLU A 303 -1.88 -47.14 -16.11
C GLU A 303 -2.55 -47.06 -14.74
N PRO A 304 -2.44 -48.11 -13.91
CA PRO A 304 -3.01 -48.15 -12.57
C PRO A 304 -2.40 -47.03 -11.67
N VAL A 305 -3.22 -46.50 -10.78
CA VAL A 305 -2.89 -45.35 -9.93
C VAL A 305 -2.99 -45.70 -8.45
N THR A 306 -2.02 -45.31 -7.65
CA THR A 306 -2.15 -45.34 -6.19
C THR A 306 -2.56 -43.93 -5.69
N VAL A 307 -3.66 -43.87 -4.96
CA VAL A 307 -4.15 -42.61 -4.31
C VAL A 307 -3.78 -42.66 -2.85
N LEU A 308 -3.06 -41.66 -2.37
CA LEU A 308 -2.66 -41.49 -0.96
C LEU A 308 -3.56 -40.47 -0.28
N VAL A 309 -4.25 -40.86 0.80
CA VAL A 309 -5.17 -40.02 1.58
C VAL A 309 -4.68 -39.96 3.02
N PRO A 310 -3.77 -39.05 3.39
CA PRO A 310 -3.37 -38.84 4.79
C PRO A 310 -4.52 -38.24 5.58
N ALA A 311 -4.88 -38.87 6.71
CA ALA A 311 -5.99 -38.46 7.54
C ALA A 311 -5.57 -38.33 9.00
N TYR A 312 -5.98 -37.22 9.65
CA TYR A 312 -5.82 -37.00 11.08
C TYR A 312 -7.02 -36.27 11.65
N ASN A 313 -7.88 -36.98 12.36
CA ASN A 313 -9.13 -36.47 12.93
C ASN A 313 -10.04 -35.83 11.85
N GLU A 314 -10.39 -36.56 10.82
CA GLU A 314 -11.20 -36.14 9.68
C GLU A 314 -12.51 -36.98 9.56
N GLU A 315 -13.10 -37.39 10.69
CA GLU A 315 -14.33 -38.19 10.72
C GLU A 315 -15.49 -37.60 9.91
N ALA A 316 -15.52 -36.25 9.76
CA ALA A 316 -16.57 -35.56 9.02
C ALA A 316 -16.41 -35.64 7.48
N GLY A 317 -15.17 -35.79 6.97
CA GLY A 317 -14.85 -35.67 5.54
C GLY A 317 -14.41 -36.99 4.88
N ILE A 318 -13.72 -37.87 5.61
CA ILE A 318 -13.01 -39.02 5.06
C ILE A 318 -13.89 -39.94 4.20
N ALA A 319 -15.12 -40.23 4.62
CA ALA A 319 -16.04 -41.06 3.86
C ALA A 319 -16.36 -40.47 2.48
N SER A 320 -16.70 -39.16 2.47
CA SER A 320 -17.03 -38.43 1.22
C SER A 320 -15.84 -38.39 0.25
N THR A 321 -14.63 -38.22 0.79
CA THR A 321 -13.40 -38.25 0.00
C THR A 321 -13.20 -39.63 -0.64
N VAL A 322 -13.25 -40.70 0.15
CA VAL A 322 -13.01 -42.05 -0.39
C VAL A 322 -14.11 -42.45 -1.38
N TYR A 323 -15.38 -42.20 -1.08
CA TYR A 323 -16.47 -42.52 -2.03
C TYR A 323 -16.33 -41.76 -3.34
N SER A 324 -15.93 -40.48 -3.33
CA SER A 324 -15.72 -39.71 -4.55
C SER A 324 -14.59 -40.29 -5.43
N LEU A 325 -13.57 -40.87 -4.82
CA LEU A 325 -12.50 -41.58 -5.52
C LEU A 325 -12.98 -42.95 -6.09
N LEU A 326 -13.82 -43.66 -5.35
CA LEU A 326 -14.41 -44.92 -5.81
C LEU A 326 -15.38 -44.74 -7.00
N GLU A 327 -16.01 -43.57 -7.12
CA GLU A 327 -16.85 -43.14 -8.24
C GLU A 327 -16.03 -42.73 -9.49
N SER A 328 -14.70 -42.69 -9.39
CA SER A 328 -13.83 -42.26 -10.48
C SER A 328 -14.06 -43.07 -11.76
N THR A 329 -14.02 -42.39 -12.92
CA THR A 329 -14.02 -43.03 -14.26
C THR A 329 -12.74 -43.85 -14.51
N HIS A 330 -11.64 -43.47 -13.85
CA HIS A 330 -10.42 -44.30 -13.80
C HIS A 330 -10.59 -45.44 -12.81
N ARG A 331 -10.77 -46.69 -13.31
CA ARG A 331 -11.21 -47.81 -12.47
C ARG A 331 -10.08 -48.53 -11.74
N ASP A 332 -8.87 -48.49 -12.27
CA ASP A 332 -7.71 -49.19 -11.73
C ASP A 332 -7.01 -48.34 -10.66
N LEU A 333 -7.61 -48.32 -9.46
CA LEU A 333 -7.16 -47.54 -8.32
C LEU A 333 -6.77 -48.43 -7.14
N GLN A 334 -5.63 -48.13 -6.52
CA GLN A 334 -5.29 -48.51 -5.15
C GLN A 334 -5.45 -47.26 -4.28
N ILE A 335 -6.40 -47.25 -3.35
CA ILE A 335 -6.66 -46.15 -2.44
C ILE A 335 -6.10 -46.48 -1.07
N ILE A 336 -5.06 -45.78 -0.62
CA ILE A 336 -4.43 -45.99 0.68
C ILE A 336 -4.83 -44.82 1.57
N VAL A 337 -5.66 -45.07 2.60
CA VAL A 337 -5.97 -44.13 3.66
C VAL A 337 -4.95 -44.33 4.79
N ILE A 338 -4.19 -43.28 5.11
CA ILE A 338 -3.18 -43.32 6.14
C ILE A 338 -3.69 -42.52 7.35
N ASP A 339 -4.17 -43.23 8.38
CA ASP A 339 -4.57 -42.65 9.64
C ASP A 339 -3.36 -42.34 10.51
N ASP A 340 -3.03 -41.05 10.64
CA ASP A 340 -1.87 -40.56 11.38
C ASP A 340 -2.19 -40.36 12.87
N GLY A 341 -2.73 -41.42 13.50
CA GLY A 341 -3.01 -41.46 14.93
C GLY A 341 -4.22 -40.64 15.34
N SER A 342 -5.32 -40.71 14.58
CA SER A 342 -6.58 -40.03 14.91
C SER A 342 -7.14 -40.46 16.27
N THR A 343 -7.75 -39.50 16.96
CA THR A 343 -8.42 -39.69 18.25
C THR A 343 -9.96 -39.71 18.14
N ASP A 344 -10.47 -39.45 16.94
CA ASP A 344 -11.88 -39.54 16.56
C ASP A 344 -12.16 -40.83 15.77
N ARG A 345 -13.33 -40.92 15.15
CA ARG A 345 -13.75 -42.11 14.40
C ARG A 345 -13.20 -42.20 12.96
N THR A 346 -12.20 -41.41 12.60
CA THR A 346 -11.65 -41.37 11.23
C THR A 346 -11.25 -42.76 10.72
N ALA A 347 -10.43 -43.48 11.49
CA ALA A 347 -9.95 -44.80 11.10
C ALA A 347 -11.07 -45.84 11.03
N GLU A 348 -12.05 -45.78 11.98
CA GLU A 348 -13.18 -46.69 11.96
C GLU A 348 -14.07 -46.47 10.74
N ILE A 349 -14.32 -45.22 10.37
CA ILE A 349 -15.14 -44.84 9.21
C ILE A 349 -14.44 -45.30 7.92
N ALA A 350 -13.13 -45.06 7.80
CA ALA A 350 -12.38 -45.49 6.64
C ALA A 350 -12.33 -47.04 6.48
N ALA A 351 -12.12 -47.76 7.60
CA ALA A 351 -12.08 -49.23 7.61
C ALA A 351 -13.48 -49.89 7.38
N ALA A 352 -14.55 -49.15 7.61
CA ALA A 352 -15.91 -49.65 7.34
C ALA A 352 -16.30 -49.56 5.85
N ILE A 353 -15.46 -49.02 4.98
CA ILE A 353 -15.68 -48.96 3.53
C ILE A 353 -15.28 -50.32 2.92
N ASP A 354 -16.23 -51.14 2.57
CA ASP A 354 -16.06 -52.46 2.03
C ASP A 354 -15.85 -52.41 0.48
N ASP A 355 -14.63 -52.06 0.08
CA ASP A 355 -14.21 -52.05 -1.33
C ASP A 355 -12.75 -52.53 -1.43
N PRO A 356 -12.43 -53.55 -2.29
CA PRO A 356 -11.10 -54.15 -2.38
C PRO A 356 -10.00 -53.16 -2.83
N ARG A 357 -10.36 -52.01 -3.35
CA ARG A 357 -9.43 -50.97 -3.76
C ARG A 357 -8.96 -50.10 -2.58
N VAL A 358 -9.62 -50.19 -1.39
CA VAL A 358 -9.34 -49.37 -0.22
C VAL A 358 -8.50 -50.12 0.79
N GLU A 359 -7.35 -49.59 1.12
CA GLU A 359 -6.43 -50.10 2.14
C GLU A 359 -6.31 -49.03 3.25
N VAL A 360 -6.44 -49.40 4.52
CA VAL A 360 -6.29 -48.48 5.66
C VAL A 360 -5.06 -48.82 6.47
N ILE A 361 -4.15 -47.89 6.59
CA ILE A 361 -2.92 -48.00 7.40
C ILE A 361 -3.04 -47.08 8.60
N ARG A 362 -2.76 -47.58 9.81
CA ARG A 362 -2.70 -46.78 11.02
C ARG A 362 -1.27 -46.64 11.51
N GLN A 363 -0.88 -45.42 11.88
CA GLN A 363 0.43 -45.12 12.48
C GLN A 363 0.29 -44.16 13.66
N PRO A 364 1.27 -44.13 14.58
CA PRO A 364 1.37 -43.05 15.56
C PRO A 364 1.51 -41.68 14.86
N ASN A 365 0.92 -40.63 15.44
CA ASN A 365 0.98 -39.31 14.83
C ASN A 365 2.42 -38.83 14.61
N ALA A 366 2.81 -38.68 13.37
CA ALA A 366 4.14 -38.22 12.93
C ALA A 366 4.06 -37.05 11.91
N GLY A 367 2.86 -36.60 11.60
CA GLY A 367 2.59 -35.49 10.69
C GLY A 367 2.33 -35.95 9.24
N LYS A 368 1.75 -35.04 8.44
CA LYS A 368 1.28 -35.32 7.07
C LYS A 368 2.38 -35.85 6.17
N ALA A 369 3.59 -35.28 6.21
CA ALA A 369 4.71 -35.74 5.39
C ALA A 369 5.09 -37.18 5.71
N ALA A 370 5.15 -37.56 6.99
CA ALA A 370 5.41 -38.92 7.41
C ALA A 370 4.32 -39.90 6.95
N ALA A 371 3.03 -39.52 7.10
CA ALA A 371 1.91 -40.29 6.62
C ALA A 371 1.96 -40.52 5.11
N LEU A 372 2.24 -39.51 4.32
CA LEU A 372 2.43 -39.65 2.86
C LEU A 372 3.60 -40.55 2.49
N ASN A 373 4.72 -40.47 3.22
CA ASN A 373 5.88 -41.35 2.99
C ASN A 373 5.55 -42.82 3.34
N THR A 374 4.80 -43.07 4.41
CA THR A 374 4.30 -44.39 4.77
C THR A 374 3.42 -44.97 3.65
N GLY A 375 2.48 -44.17 3.13
CA GLY A 375 1.65 -44.57 1.99
C GLY A 375 2.45 -44.77 0.72
N LEU A 376 3.45 -43.94 0.44
CA LEU A 376 4.34 -44.06 -0.72
C LEU A 376 5.15 -45.37 -0.70
N ALA A 377 5.57 -45.80 0.49
CA ALA A 377 6.29 -47.08 0.67
C ALA A 377 5.39 -48.29 0.34
N GLN A 378 4.08 -48.22 0.57
CA GLN A 378 3.08 -49.25 0.29
C GLN A 378 2.48 -49.14 -1.13
N ALA A 379 2.77 -48.03 -1.83
CA ALA A 379 2.25 -47.79 -3.17
C ALA A 379 2.82 -48.80 -4.18
N ARG A 380 1.95 -49.47 -4.94
CA ARG A 380 2.32 -50.50 -5.93
C ARG A 380 2.53 -49.90 -7.31
N ASN A 381 1.90 -48.76 -7.60
CA ASN A 381 1.80 -48.20 -8.94
C ASN A 381 2.87 -47.12 -9.22
N ALA A 382 3.15 -46.90 -10.50
CA ALA A 382 4.10 -45.89 -10.96
C ALA A 382 3.58 -44.48 -10.89
N ILE A 383 2.25 -44.30 -10.83
CA ILE A 383 1.56 -43.04 -10.71
C ILE A 383 0.95 -42.92 -9.32
N ILE A 384 1.28 -41.83 -8.64
CA ILE A 384 0.81 -41.50 -7.28
C ILE A 384 -0.08 -40.26 -7.35
N VAL A 385 -1.28 -40.33 -6.78
CA VAL A 385 -2.15 -39.17 -6.57
C VAL A 385 -2.23 -38.88 -5.09
N MET A 386 -1.97 -37.66 -4.71
CA MET A 386 -2.10 -37.18 -3.31
C MET A 386 -3.37 -36.37 -3.17
N VAL A 387 -4.14 -36.62 -2.10
CA VAL A 387 -5.48 -36.08 -1.86
C VAL A 387 -5.63 -35.75 -0.38
N ASP A 388 -6.07 -34.55 -0.03
CA ASP A 388 -6.44 -34.21 1.36
C ASP A 388 -7.74 -34.93 1.76
N ALA A 389 -7.85 -35.40 3.01
CA ALA A 389 -8.96 -36.18 3.53
C ALA A 389 -10.33 -35.44 3.63
N ASP A 390 -10.37 -34.17 3.25
CA ASP A 390 -11.57 -33.30 3.17
C ASP A 390 -11.92 -32.88 1.74
N THR A 391 -11.32 -33.53 0.75
CA THR A 391 -11.44 -33.14 -0.65
C THR A 391 -12.30 -34.13 -1.43
N VAL A 392 -13.30 -33.62 -2.15
CA VAL A 392 -14.23 -34.41 -2.98
C VAL A 392 -13.86 -34.21 -4.45
N PHE A 393 -13.63 -35.33 -5.15
CA PHE A 393 -13.22 -35.34 -6.55
C PHE A 393 -14.44 -35.41 -7.49
N GLU A 394 -14.34 -34.72 -8.65
CA GLU A 394 -15.26 -35.02 -9.75
C GLU A 394 -14.93 -36.41 -10.36
N PRO A 395 -15.91 -37.13 -10.91
CA PRO A 395 -15.69 -38.51 -11.37
C PRO A 395 -14.57 -38.68 -12.38
N ASP A 396 -14.34 -37.71 -13.25
CA ASP A 396 -13.29 -37.77 -14.28
C ASP A 396 -11.98 -37.09 -13.85
N ALA A 397 -11.91 -36.56 -12.62
CA ALA A 397 -10.79 -35.75 -12.16
C ALA A 397 -9.46 -36.55 -12.13
N VAL A 398 -9.46 -37.79 -11.59
CA VAL A 398 -8.26 -38.63 -11.56
C VAL A 398 -7.80 -38.94 -12.97
N HIS A 399 -8.73 -39.36 -13.85
CA HIS A 399 -8.42 -39.68 -15.24
C HIS A 399 -7.76 -38.51 -15.97
N ARG A 400 -8.31 -37.29 -15.84
CA ARG A 400 -7.76 -36.06 -16.45
C ARG A 400 -6.43 -35.65 -15.85
N LEU A 401 -6.29 -35.78 -14.53
CA LEU A 401 -5.10 -35.35 -13.79
C LEU A 401 -3.83 -36.07 -14.21
N ILE A 402 -3.96 -37.38 -14.58
CA ILE A 402 -2.81 -38.19 -14.93
C ILE A 402 -2.39 -38.06 -16.41
N GLN A 403 -3.25 -37.54 -17.30
CA GLN A 403 -2.97 -37.49 -18.74
C GLN A 403 -1.66 -36.74 -19.09
N PRO A 404 -1.31 -35.60 -18.46
CA PRO A 404 -0.06 -34.93 -18.76
C PRO A 404 1.19 -35.73 -18.41
N LEU A 405 1.08 -36.77 -17.57
CA LEU A 405 2.17 -37.72 -17.28
C LEU A 405 2.54 -38.63 -18.47
N ALA A 406 1.78 -38.64 -19.58
CA ALA A 406 2.20 -39.27 -20.82
C ALA A 406 3.56 -38.76 -21.32
N HIS A 407 3.88 -37.48 -21.02
CA HIS A 407 5.17 -36.89 -21.36
C HIS A 407 6.26 -37.29 -20.33
N PRO A 408 7.38 -37.91 -20.73
CA PRO A 408 8.36 -38.50 -19.81
C PRO A 408 9.07 -37.46 -18.91
N ALA A 409 9.19 -36.23 -19.33
CA ALA A 409 9.82 -35.17 -18.53
C ALA A 409 8.89 -34.57 -17.46
N VAL A 410 7.60 -34.94 -17.42
CA VAL A 410 6.64 -34.47 -16.44
C VAL A 410 6.72 -35.33 -15.19
N GLY A 411 7.13 -34.74 -14.07
CA GLY A 411 7.23 -35.41 -12.78
C GLY A 411 6.00 -35.19 -11.89
N ALA A 412 5.28 -34.08 -12.08
CA ALA A 412 4.07 -33.78 -11.31
C ALA A 412 3.04 -32.97 -12.12
N VAL A 413 1.77 -33.14 -11.74
CA VAL A 413 0.62 -32.42 -12.30
C VAL A 413 -0.23 -31.86 -11.16
N SER A 414 -0.51 -30.55 -11.20
CA SER A 414 -1.44 -29.86 -10.31
C SER A 414 -2.84 -29.90 -10.90
N GLY A 415 -3.84 -30.27 -10.13
CA GLY A 415 -5.24 -30.14 -10.53
C GLY A 415 -5.85 -28.80 -10.09
N ASN A 416 -7.12 -28.63 -10.40
CA ASN A 416 -7.93 -27.44 -10.15
C ASN A 416 -8.73 -27.60 -8.85
N THR A 417 -8.30 -26.93 -7.80
CA THR A 417 -8.99 -26.93 -6.51
C THR A 417 -10.04 -25.85 -6.46
N LYS A 418 -11.29 -26.21 -6.14
CA LYS A 418 -12.41 -25.29 -5.97
C LYS A 418 -12.95 -25.32 -4.53
N VAL A 419 -13.60 -24.21 -4.12
CA VAL A 419 -14.22 -24.11 -2.80
C VAL A 419 -15.58 -24.80 -2.80
N GLY A 420 -15.76 -25.80 -1.92
CA GLY A 420 -17.00 -26.56 -1.73
C GLY A 420 -18.02 -25.84 -0.85
N ASN A 421 -17.62 -25.37 0.32
CA ASN A 421 -18.50 -24.72 1.33
C ASN A 421 -18.68 -23.21 1.05
N ARG A 422 -19.50 -22.81 0.08
CA ARG A 422 -19.65 -21.42 -0.41
C ARG A 422 -20.64 -20.55 0.38
N ARG A 423 -21.06 -20.94 1.59
CA ARG A 423 -22.00 -20.17 2.41
C ARG A 423 -21.28 -19.04 3.16
N GLY A 424 -21.89 -17.83 3.15
CA GLY A 424 -21.35 -16.67 3.85
C GLY A 424 -20.33 -15.84 3.05
N LEU A 425 -20.01 -14.66 3.57
CA LEU A 425 -19.15 -13.67 2.89
C LEU A 425 -17.70 -14.13 2.83
N LEU A 426 -17.18 -14.69 3.92
CA LEU A 426 -15.80 -15.14 4.02
C LEU A 426 -15.49 -16.29 3.04
N ALA A 427 -16.42 -17.22 2.84
CA ALA A 427 -16.28 -18.30 1.86
C ALA A 427 -16.31 -17.77 0.41
N LYS A 428 -17.14 -16.73 0.13
CA LYS A 428 -17.16 -16.06 -1.19
C LYS A 428 -15.85 -15.36 -1.49
N TRP A 429 -15.23 -14.71 -0.51
CA TRP A 429 -13.91 -14.09 -0.67
C TRP A 429 -12.82 -15.11 -0.95
N GLN A 430 -12.84 -16.23 -0.24
CA GLN A 430 -11.90 -17.33 -0.49
C GLN A 430 -12.15 -17.99 -1.86
N HIS A 431 -13.40 -18.14 -2.28
CA HIS A 431 -13.71 -18.61 -3.63
C HIS A 431 -13.13 -17.69 -4.72
N LEU A 432 -13.28 -16.37 -4.58
CA LEU A 432 -12.64 -15.40 -5.47
C LEU A 432 -11.12 -15.53 -5.44
N GLU A 433 -10.52 -15.72 -4.26
CA GLU A 433 -9.07 -15.94 -4.13
C GLU A 433 -8.61 -17.21 -4.85
N TYR A 434 -9.37 -18.30 -4.77
CA TYR A 434 -9.03 -19.56 -5.48
C TYR A 434 -9.08 -19.38 -7.00
N CYS A 435 -10.12 -18.74 -7.54
CA CYS A 435 -10.23 -18.51 -8.97
C CYS A 435 -9.22 -17.48 -9.50
N PHE A 436 -9.11 -16.33 -8.81
CA PHE A 436 -8.31 -15.20 -9.26
C PHE A 436 -6.84 -15.28 -8.80
N GLY A 437 -6.60 -15.66 -7.54
CA GLY A 437 -5.26 -15.66 -6.96
C GLY A 437 -4.47 -16.96 -7.18
N PHE A 438 -5.15 -18.12 -7.28
CA PHE A 438 -4.46 -19.41 -7.42
C PHE A 438 -4.57 -19.98 -8.83
N ASN A 439 -5.79 -20.18 -9.34
CA ASN A 439 -5.96 -20.86 -10.62
C ASN A 439 -5.45 -20.03 -11.80
N LEU A 440 -5.63 -18.69 -11.74
CA LEU A 440 -5.09 -17.80 -12.77
C LEU A 440 -3.54 -17.77 -12.74
N ASP A 441 -2.95 -17.72 -11.54
CA ASP A 441 -1.49 -17.78 -11.36
C ASP A 441 -0.94 -19.12 -11.87
N ARG A 442 -1.61 -20.27 -11.61
CA ARG A 442 -1.19 -21.59 -12.10
C ARG A 442 -1.14 -21.66 -13.62
N ARG A 443 -2.12 -21.08 -14.32
CA ARG A 443 -2.10 -21.00 -15.79
C ARG A 443 -0.88 -20.23 -16.32
N MET A 444 -0.53 -19.14 -15.65
CA MET A 444 0.68 -18.39 -15.98
C MET A 444 1.95 -19.19 -15.66
N PHE A 445 2.02 -19.79 -14.48
CA PHE A 445 3.19 -20.56 -14.05
C PHE A 445 3.47 -21.78 -14.94
N GLU A 446 2.45 -22.42 -15.47
CA GLU A 446 2.63 -23.50 -16.44
C GLU A 446 3.28 -22.98 -17.72
N VAL A 447 2.76 -21.91 -18.32
CA VAL A 447 3.31 -21.34 -19.56
C VAL A 447 4.74 -20.87 -19.35
N LEU A 448 5.05 -20.31 -18.17
CA LEU A 448 6.38 -19.84 -17.79
C LEU A 448 7.30 -20.95 -17.27
N GLU A 449 6.82 -22.19 -17.18
CA GLU A 449 7.56 -23.35 -16.62
C GLU A 449 8.14 -23.05 -15.23
N CYS A 450 7.30 -22.58 -14.31
CA CYS A 450 7.71 -22.19 -12.97
C CYS A 450 6.62 -22.39 -11.90
N MET A 451 5.82 -23.45 -12.02
CA MET A 451 4.80 -23.82 -11.02
C MET A 451 5.42 -23.84 -9.63
N THR A 452 4.83 -23.09 -8.70
CA THR A 452 5.38 -22.92 -7.35
C THR A 452 4.87 -23.94 -6.36
N THR A 453 3.65 -24.45 -6.57
CA THR A 453 2.98 -25.37 -5.65
C THR A 453 2.00 -26.28 -6.39
N VAL A 454 2.14 -27.59 -6.20
CA VAL A 454 1.10 -28.58 -6.47
C VAL A 454 0.35 -28.80 -5.17
N PRO A 455 -0.93 -28.37 -5.03
CA PRO A 455 -1.61 -28.41 -3.75
C PRO A 455 -1.82 -29.85 -3.27
N GLY A 456 -1.71 -30.08 -1.97
CA GLY A 456 -1.95 -31.37 -1.36
C GLY A 456 -3.37 -31.91 -1.57
N ALA A 457 -4.33 -31.02 -1.90
CA ALA A 457 -5.72 -31.38 -2.15
C ALA A 457 -5.92 -32.15 -3.47
N ILE A 458 -5.09 -31.93 -4.51
CA ILE A 458 -5.17 -32.59 -5.80
C ILE A 458 -3.83 -32.47 -6.57
N GLY A 459 -3.03 -33.55 -6.54
CA GLY A 459 -1.76 -33.59 -7.24
C GLY A 459 -1.44 -35.01 -7.72
N ALA A 460 -0.98 -35.16 -8.97
CA ALA A 460 -0.44 -36.43 -9.47
C ALA A 460 1.06 -36.33 -9.64
N PHE A 461 1.76 -37.42 -9.37
CA PHE A 461 3.22 -37.51 -9.35
C PHE A 461 3.71 -38.81 -9.96
N ARG A 462 4.88 -38.80 -10.59
CA ARG A 462 5.60 -40.04 -10.84
C ARG A 462 6.23 -40.54 -9.55
N ARG A 463 6.09 -41.85 -9.28
CA ARG A 463 6.69 -42.45 -8.10
C ARG A 463 8.21 -42.34 -8.11
N ASP A 464 8.86 -42.55 -9.26
CA ASP A 464 10.31 -42.37 -9.42
C ASP A 464 10.77 -40.93 -9.19
N ALA A 465 9.97 -39.93 -9.57
CA ALA A 465 10.25 -38.53 -9.30
C ALA A 465 10.19 -38.23 -7.78
N LEU A 466 9.18 -38.76 -7.08
CA LEU A 466 9.06 -38.65 -5.62
C LEU A 466 10.24 -39.31 -4.91
N LEU A 467 10.58 -40.55 -5.28
CA LEU A 467 11.70 -41.27 -4.70
C LEU A 467 13.04 -40.57 -5.00
N GLY A 468 13.20 -40.05 -6.23
CA GLY A 468 14.40 -39.33 -6.66
C GLY A 468 14.70 -38.04 -5.90
N VAL A 469 13.68 -37.42 -5.30
CA VAL A 469 13.86 -36.25 -4.43
C VAL A 469 13.92 -36.60 -2.93
N GLY A 470 13.85 -37.87 -2.57
CA GLY A 470 13.91 -38.36 -1.18
C GLY A 470 12.54 -38.43 -0.49
N GLY A 471 11.44 -38.45 -1.23
CA GLY A 471 10.07 -38.42 -0.69
C GLY A 471 9.59 -37.03 -0.29
N ILE A 472 8.64 -37.00 0.65
CA ILE A 472 8.03 -35.78 1.16
C ILE A 472 8.78 -35.31 2.42
N SER A 473 9.38 -34.12 2.38
CA SER A 473 10.14 -33.54 3.49
C SER A 473 9.23 -32.89 4.51
N ASP A 474 9.59 -32.93 5.78
CA ASP A 474 8.97 -32.22 6.92
C ASP A 474 9.72 -30.97 7.35
N ASP A 475 10.75 -30.55 6.58
CA ASP A 475 11.59 -29.38 6.89
C ASP A 475 10.81 -28.05 6.86
N THR A 476 9.66 -28.00 6.19
CA THR A 476 8.85 -26.78 6.03
C THR A 476 7.39 -27.02 6.40
N LEU A 477 6.68 -25.94 6.78
CA LEU A 477 5.25 -26.03 7.08
C LEU A 477 4.34 -26.10 5.83
N ALA A 478 4.93 -26.08 4.62
CA ALA A 478 4.25 -26.22 3.34
C ALA A 478 4.97 -27.32 2.53
N GLU A 479 4.74 -28.57 2.93
CA GLU A 479 5.35 -29.77 2.37
C GLU A 479 5.10 -29.91 0.86
N ASP A 480 3.94 -29.48 0.38
CA ASP A 480 3.52 -29.47 -1.01
C ASP A 480 4.30 -28.46 -1.86
N THR A 481 4.52 -27.29 -1.34
CA THR A 481 5.34 -26.25 -1.97
C THR A 481 6.82 -26.66 -2.01
N ASP A 482 7.34 -27.21 -0.91
CA ASP A 482 8.71 -27.71 -0.81
C ASP A 482 8.96 -28.84 -1.81
N LEU A 483 8.06 -29.83 -1.86
CA LEU A 483 8.11 -30.94 -2.81
C LEU A 483 8.10 -30.45 -4.26
N THR A 484 7.22 -29.50 -4.59
CA THR A 484 7.14 -28.92 -5.94
C THR A 484 8.46 -28.27 -6.35
N MET A 485 9.07 -27.50 -5.46
CA MET A 485 10.36 -26.84 -5.68
C MET A 485 11.51 -27.88 -5.80
N ALA A 486 11.48 -28.96 -5.02
CA ALA A 486 12.44 -30.05 -5.09
C ALA A 486 12.39 -30.75 -6.46
N LEU A 487 11.20 -31.03 -6.98
CA LEU A 487 11.01 -31.64 -8.31
C LEU A 487 11.59 -30.77 -9.43
N TRP A 488 11.36 -29.44 -9.41
CA TRP A 488 12.00 -28.51 -10.36
C TRP A 488 13.54 -28.55 -10.29
N ARG A 489 14.09 -28.63 -9.07
CA ARG A 489 15.55 -28.74 -8.88
C ARG A 489 16.11 -30.08 -9.37
N ALA A 490 15.34 -31.13 -9.27
CA ALA A 490 15.70 -32.46 -9.80
C ALA A 490 15.54 -32.55 -11.32
N GLY A 491 15.09 -31.49 -12.00
CA GLY A 491 14.98 -31.47 -13.46
C GLY A 491 13.60 -31.81 -14.02
N TRP A 492 12.65 -32.18 -13.17
CA TRP A 492 11.30 -32.53 -13.58
C TRP A 492 10.49 -31.27 -13.97
N ARG A 493 9.52 -31.45 -14.88
CA ARG A 493 8.51 -30.46 -15.21
C ARG A 493 7.27 -30.66 -14.35
N VAL A 494 6.62 -29.55 -13.98
CA VAL A 494 5.35 -29.55 -13.25
C VAL A 494 4.33 -28.83 -14.10
N LEU A 495 3.20 -29.47 -14.39
CA LEU A 495 2.13 -28.97 -15.25
C LEU A 495 0.85 -28.66 -14.44
N TYR A 496 -0.11 -27.97 -15.06
CA TYR A 496 -1.43 -27.68 -14.52
C TYR A 496 -2.52 -28.26 -15.43
N GLU A 497 -3.37 -29.12 -14.87
CA GLU A 497 -4.55 -29.66 -15.56
C GLU A 497 -5.82 -29.00 -15.01
N GLU A 498 -6.33 -27.98 -15.71
CA GLU A 498 -7.46 -27.19 -15.23
C GLU A 498 -8.80 -27.94 -15.24
N SER A 499 -8.92 -29.00 -16.04
CA SER A 499 -10.13 -29.83 -16.15
C SER A 499 -10.24 -30.90 -15.06
N ALA A 500 -9.13 -31.21 -14.36
CA ALA A 500 -9.12 -32.09 -13.20
C ALA A 500 -9.59 -31.34 -11.95
N VAL A 501 -10.88 -31.42 -11.63
CA VAL A 501 -11.51 -30.61 -10.58
C VAL A 501 -11.71 -31.39 -9.29
N ALA A 502 -11.34 -30.77 -8.18
CA ALA A 502 -11.67 -31.24 -6.84
C ALA A 502 -12.16 -30.11 -5.94
N TRP A 503 -13.00 -30.43 -4.99
CA TRP A 503 -13.70 -29.51 -4.10
C TRP A 503 -13.22 -29.69 -2.67
N THR A 504 -12.69 -28.61 -2.04
CA THR A 504 -12.16 -28.63 -0.68
C THR A 504 -12.91 -27.68 0.22
N GLU A 505 -12.85 -27.90 1.54
CA GLU A 505 -13.42 -27.00 2.53
C GLU A 505 -12.46 -25.85 2.86
N VAL A 506 -13.02 -24.64 2.95
CA VAL A 506 -12.29 -23.44 3.38
C VAL A 506 -12.72 -22.98 4.78
N PRO A 507 -11.86 -22.30 5.53
CA PRO A 507 -12.18 -21.74 6.84
C PRO A 507 -13.45 -20.91 6.86
N THR A 508 -14.29 -21.13 7.88
CA THR A 508 -15.53 -20.39 8.09
C THR A 508 -15.40 -19.22 9.07
N SER A 509 -14.28 -19.12 9.79
CA SER A 509 -14.00 -18.02 10.71
C SER A 509 -12.67 -17.32 10.38
N LEU A 510 -12.58 -16.02 10.72
CA LEU A 510 -11.35 -15.23 10.52
C LEU A 510 -10.15 -15.81 11.28
N ARG A 511 -10.36 -16.38 12.48
CA ARG A 511 -9.28 -17.01 13.26
C ARG A 511 -8.71 -18.24 12.58
N GLN A 512 -9.58 -19.09 12.00
CA GLN A 512 -9.14 -20.28 11.25
C GLN A 512 -8.44 -19.88 9.95
N LEU A 513 -9.00 -18.89 9.23
CA LEU A 513 -8.39 -18.33 8.03
C LEU A 513 -6.99 -17.78 8.34
N TRP A 514 -6.83 -16.97 9.39
CA TRP A 514 -5.54 -16.45 9.82
C TRP A 514 -4.51 -17.57 10.03
N ARG A 515 -4.87 -18.60 10.81
CA ARG A 515 -3.97 -19.74 11.09
C ARG A 515 -3.56 -20.47 9.82
N GLN A 516 -4.50 -20.71 8.91
CA GLN A 516 -4.25 -21.39 7.64
C GLN A 516 -3.30 -20.57 6.76
N ARG A 517 -3.60 -19.28 6.56
CA ARG A 517 -2.81 -18.37 5.72
C ARG A 517 -1.43 -18.11 6.30
N TYR A 518 -1.33 -18.01 7.60
CA TYR A 518 -0.04 -17.89 8.28
C TYR A 518 0.84 -19.12 8.05
N ARG A 519 0.29 -20.32 8.19
CA ARG A 519 1.02 -21.57 7.90
C ARG A 519 1.49 -21.60 6.45
N TRP A 520 0.64 -21.29 5.49
CA TRP A 520 0.99 -21.25 4.08
C TRP A 520 2.07 -20.24 3.75
N CYS A 521 1.89 -18.99 4.23
CA CYS A 521 2.86 -17.93 3.98
C CYS A 521 4.22 -18.24 4.60
N TYR A 522 4.24 -18.60 5.88
CA TYR A 522 5.47 -18.95 6.58
C TYR A 522 6.18 -20.15 5.94
N GLY A 523 5.46 -21.23 5.65
CA GLY A 523 5.99 -22.41 4.98
C GLY A 523 6.52 -22.12 3.57
N THR A 524 5.82 -21.28 2.80
CA THR A 524 6.31 -20.85 1.48
C THR A 524 7.62 -20.07 1.61
N ILE A 525 7.75 -19.15 2.58
CA ILE A 525 9.00 -18.40 2.80
C ILE A 525 10.13 -19.35 3.24
N GLN A 526 9.85 -20.37 4.07
CA GLN A 526 10.83 -21.41 4.42
C GLN A 526 11.29 -22.18 3.17
N ALA A 527 10.35 -22.64 2.34
CA ALA A 527 10.66 -23.36 1.09
C ALA A 527 11.48 -22.49 0.12
N MET A 528 11.13 -21.20 -0.04
CA MET A 528 11.93 -20.26 -0.83
C MET A 528 13.36 -20.14 -0.30
N GLY A 529 13.54 -20.05 1.01
CA GLY A 529 14.85 -20.01 1.66
C GLY A 529 15.67 -21.30 1.41
N LYS A 530 15.05 -22.48 1.54
CA LYS A 530 15.66 -23.81 1.28
C LYS A 530 16.08 -23.94 -0.18
N HIS A 531 15.26 -23.46 -1.10
CA HIS A 531 15.49 -23.61 -2.55
C HIS A 531 16.11 -22.38 -3.23
N ARG A 532 16.58 -21.37 -2.49
CA ARG A 532 17.16 -20.13 -3.04
C ARG A 532 18.29 -20.33 -4.05
N GLY A 533 19.06 -21.40 -3.90
CA GLY A 533 20.13 -21.75 -4.83
C GLY A 533 19.65 -22.03 -6.27
N ALA A 534 18.36 -22.33 -6.48
CA ALA A 534 17.80 -22.50 -7.81
C ALA A 534 17.89 -21.26 -8.70
N VAL A 535 17.97 -20.05 -8.13
CA VAL A 535 18.11 -18.80 -8.88
C VAL A 535 19.38 -18.78 -9.72
N LEU A 536 20.46 -19.34 -9.18
CA LEU A 536 21.77 -19.47 -9.86
C LEU A 536 21.89 -20.78 -10.67
N GLY A 537 20.88 -21.64 -10.62
CA GLY A 537 20.87 -22.92 -11.32
C GLY A 537 20.78 -22.78 -12.84
N VAL A 538 20.99 -23.89 -13.54
CA VAL A 538 20.85 -24.02 -14.99
C VAL A 538 19.65 -24.91 -15.36
N GLY A 539 19.24 -24.91 -16.63
CA GLY A 539 18.14 -25.76 -17.10
C GLY A 539 16.79 -25.43 -16.44
N THR A 540 16.02 -26.46 -16.08
CA THR A 540 14.70 -26.33 -15.44
C THR A 540 14.78 -25.68 -14.07
N ALA A 541 15.75 -26.07 -13.23
CA ALA A 541 15.99 -25.48 -11.92
C ALA A 541 16.23 -23.97 -12.01
N GLY A 542 17.08 -23.52 -12.93
CA GLY A 542 17.37 -22.09 -13.11
C GLY A 542 16.19 -21.29 -13.67
N ARG A 543 15.40 -21.90 -14.58
CA ARG A 543 14.15 -21.26 -15.07
C ARG A 543 13.16 -21.06 -13.92
N PHE A 544 12.92 -22.09 -13.12
CA PHE A 544 12.08 -22.04 -11.94
C PHE A 544 12.59 -20.99 -10.95
N GLY A 545 13.88 -21.02 -10.60
CA GLY A 545 14.48 -20.07 -9.63
C GLY A 545 14.30 -18.63 -10.04
N ARG A 546 14.70 -18.26 -11.26
CA ARG A 546 14.63 -16.86 -11.74
C ARG A 546 13.20 -16.36 -11.98
N ARG A 547 12.25 -17.24 -12.33
CA ARG A 547 10.85 -16.84 -12.61
C ARG A 547 9.97 -17.06 -11.39
N GLY A 548 9.91 -18.29 -10.85
CA GLY A 548 9.01 -18.68 -9.75
C GLY A 548 9.40 -18.04 -8.42
N LEU A 549 10.66 -18.22 -7.97
CA LEU A 549 11.10 -17.65 -6.68
C LEU A 549 11.11 -16.12 -6.71
N THR A 550 11.50 -15.49 -7.83
CA THR A 550 11.45 -14.02 -7.96
C THR A 550 10.02 -13.49 -7.92
N TYR A 551 9.09 -14.20 -8.59
CA TYR A 551 7.67 -13.85 -8.54
C TYR A 551 7.11 -13.94 -7.12
N LEU A 552 7.38 -15.04 -6.41
CA LEU A 552 6.95 -15.22 -5.02
C LEU A 552 7.53 -14.12 -4.11
N ALA A 553 8.85 -13.87 -4.23
CA ALA A 553 9.52 -12.84 -3.43
C ALA A 553 8.89 -11.46 -3.65
N LEU A 554 8.67 -11.07 -4.91
CA LEU A 554 8.16 -9.74 -5.26
C LEU A 554 6.67 -9.60 -4.91
N PHE A 555 5.81 -10.53 -5.38
CA PHE A 555 4.36 -10.37 -5.32
C PHE A 555 3.72 -10.96 -4.06
N GLN A 556 4.35 -11.93 -3.40
CA GLN A 556 3.80 -12.54 -2.19
C GLN A 556 4.50 -12.11 -0.89
N VAL A 557 5.67 -11.45 -0.98
CA VAL A 557 6.39 -10.98 0.21
C VAL A 557 6.61 -9.47 0.15
N VAL A 558 7.36 -8.95 -0.82
CA VAL A 558 7.81 -7.55 -0.84
C VAL A 558 6.64 -6.57 -1.01
N LEU A 559 5.80 -6.75 -2.03
CA LEU A 559 4.66 -5.86 -2.26
C LEU A 559 3.63 -5.90 -1.12
N PRO A 560 3.25 -7.05 -0.54
CA PRO A 560 2.39 -7.09 0.64
C PRO A 560 2.99 -6.43 1.88
N LEU A 561 4.31 -6.47 2.08
CA LEU A 561 4.98 -5.73 3.18
C LEU A 561 4.90 -4.21 3.00
N LEU A 562 4.92 -3.72 1.76
CA LEU A 562 4.78 -2.29 1.45
C LEU A 562 3.33 -1.80 1.47
N ALA A 563 2.38 -2.69 1.31
CA ALA A 563 0.98 -2.33 1.13
C ALA A 563 0.37 -1.50 2.28
N PRO A 564 0.62 -1.76 3.59
CA PRO A 564 0.12 -0.91 4.66
C PRO A 564 0.62 0.54 4.58
N VAL A 565 1.88 0.72 4.15
CA VAL A 565 2.48 2.06 3.98
C VAL A 565 1.82 2.78 2.80
N ILE A 566 1.54 2.04 1.71
CA ILE A 566 0.82 2.56 0.55
C ILE A 566 -0.61 2.99 0.93
N ASP A 567 -1.33 2.17 1.72
CA ASP A 567 -2.70 2.48 2.15
C ASP A 567 -2.74 3.73 3.06
N VAL A 568 -1.78 3.87 4.00
CA VAL A 568 -1.63 5.07 4.83
C VAL A 568 -1.32 6.31 3.97
N TYR A 569 -0.46 6.17 2.97
CA TYR A 569 -0.15 7.28 2.06
C TYR A 569 -1.33 7.64 1.13
N ALA A 570 -2.12 6.65 0.70
CA ALA A 570 -3.35 6.90 -0.05
C ALA A 570 -4.37 7.70 0.79
N LEU A 571 -4.54 7.37 2.08
CA LEU A 571 -5.36 8.15 3.00
C LEU A 571 -4.82 9.59 3.18
N TYR A 572 -3.50 9.74 3.31
CA TYR A 572 -2.85 11.05 3.32
C TYR A 572 -3.16 11.85 2.05
N GLY A 573 -3.14 11.20 0.88
CA GLY A 573 -3.48 11.81 -0.41
C GLY A 573 -4.91 12.35 -0.46
N VAL A 574 -5.87 11.62 0.09
CA VAL A 574 -7.27 12.07 0.18
C VAL A 574 -7.44 13.25 1.14
N LEU A 575 -6.69 13.27 2.24
CA LEU A 575 -6.84 14.28 3.30
C LEU A 575 -6.08 15.59 3.01
N PHE A 576 -4.91 15.53 2.36
CA PHE A 576 -3.96 16.65 2.28
C PHE A 576 -3.48 16.99 0.88
N LEU A 577 -3.74 16.12 -0.13
CA LEU A 577 -3.42 16.37 -1.53
C LEU A 577 -4.72 16.64 -2.32
N ASP A 578 -4.78 16.18 -3.56
CA ASP A 578 -6.00 16.25 -4.35
C ASP A 578 -6.88 15.01 -4.10
N PRO A 579 -8.05 15.15 -3.41
CA PRO A 579 -8.91 14.03 -3.10
C PRO A 579 -9.48 13.35 -4.35
N TRP A 580 -9.73 14.12 -5.43
CA TRP A 580 -10.29 13.56 -6.66
C TRP A 580 -9.27 12.75 -7.44
N GLN A 581 -8.02 13.20 -7.52
CA GLN A 581 -6.92 12.42 -8.13
C GLN A 581 -6.66 11.14 -7.32
N SER A 582 -6.59 11.23 -5.99
CA SER A 582 -6.38 10.09 -5.10
C SER A 582 -7.49 9.05 -5.23
N ALA A 583 -8.76 9.50 -5.23
CA ALA A 583 -9.91 8.64 -5.44
C ALA A 583 -9.92 8.03 -6.84
N GLY A 584 -9.59 8.81 -7.88
CA GLY A 584 -9.50 8.35 -9.26
C GLY A 584 -8.52 7.20 -9.45
N VAL A 585 -7.31 7.30 -8.88
CA VAL A 585 -6.30 6.22 -8.91
C VAL A 585 -6.84 4.96 -8.22
N TRP A 586 -7.48 5.11 -7.07
CA TRP A 586 -8.05 3.99 -6.32
C TRP A 586 -9.19 3.29 -7.11
N PHE A 587 -10.11 4.05 -7.70
CA PHE A 587 -11.19 3.50 -8.53
C PHE A 587 -10.67 2.84 -9.81
N ALA A 588 -9.65 3.41 -10.45
CA ALA A 588 -9.02 2.79 -11.62
C ALA A 588 -8.41 1.43 -11.27
N PHE A 589 -7.71 1.34 -10.14
CA PHE A 589 -7.13 0.08 -9.67
C PHE A 589 -8.22 -0.96 -9.32
N LEU A 590 -9.30 -0.55 -8.65
CA LEU A 590 -10.46 -1.40 -8.37
C LEU A 590 -11.09 -1.93 -9.66
N ALA A 591 -11.27 -1.08 -10.66
CA ALA A 591 -11.84 -1.47 -11.95
C ALA A 591 -10.99 -2.53 -12.65
N VAL A 592 -9.67 -2.34 -12.68
CA VAL A 592 -8.72 -3.33 -13.26
C VAL A 592 -8.82 -4.67 -12.52
N GLN A 593 -8.90 -4.66 -11.19
CA GLN A 593 -9.08 -5.88 -10.40
C GLN A 593 -10.42 -6.58 -10.69
N LEU A 594 -11.52 -5.84 -10.79
CA LEU A 594 -12.84 -6.39 -11.10
C LEU A 594 -12.88 -7.03 -12.50
N VAL A 595 -12.28 -6.38 -13.49
CA VAL A 595 -12.16 -6.92 -14.85
C VAL A 595 -11.35 -8.22 -14.85
N SER A 596 -10.21 -8.22 -14.15
CA SER A 596 -9.32 -9.40 -14.05
C SER A 596 -9.98 -10.56 -13.32
N ALA A 597 -10.69 -10.29 -12.22
CA ALA A 597 -11.44 -11.30 -11.48
C ALA A 597 -12.63 -11.84 -12.30
N GLY A 598 -13.34 -10.98 -13.05
CA GLY A 598 -14.39 -11.38 -13.96
C GLY A 598 -13.88 -12.28 -15.10
N TYR A 599 -12.66 -12.02 -15.58
CA TYR A 599 -11.99 -12.85 -16.56
C TYR A 599 -11.59 -14.22 -15.97
N ALA A 600 -11.03 -14.25 -14.76
CA ALA A 600 -10.68 -15.48 -14.07
C ALA A 600 -11.90 -16.38 -13.82
N LEU A 601 -13.00 -15.82 -13.30
CA LEU A 601 -14.25 -16.54 -13.10
C LEU A 601 -14.81 -17.11 -14.41
N ARG A 602 -14.67 -16.37 -15.52
CA ARG A 602 -15.10 -16.89 -16.85
C ARG A 602 -14.26 -18.10 -17.29
N LEU A 603 -12.95 -18.07 -17.06
CA LEU A 603 -12.06 -19.18 -17.39
C LEU A 603 -12.36 -20.42 -16.56
N ASP A 604 -12.73 -20.26 -15.30
CA ASP A 604 -13.08 -21.36 -14.38
C ASP A 604 -14.54 -21.83 -14.52
N GLY A 605 -15.32 -21.25 -15.44
CA GLY A 605 -16.75 -21.59 -15.63
C GLY A 605 -17.65 -21.14 -14.47
N GLU A 606 -17.19 -20.18 -13.64
CA GLU A 606 -17.86 -19.76 -12.43
C GLU A 606 -18.78 -18.54 -12.62
N ARG A 607 -19.83 -18.44 -11.79
CA ARG A 607 -20.81 -17.35 -11.87
C ARG A 607 -20.24 -16.04 -11.37
N ARG A 608 -20.41 -14.94 -12.12
CA ARG A 608 -19.90 -13.61 -11.79
C ARG A 608 -20.62 -12.91 -10.61
N ARG A 609 -21.67 -13.51 -10.06
CA ARG A 609 -22.43 -12.94 -8.93
C ARG A 609 -21.58 -12.64 -7.70
N THR A 610 -20.48 -13.35 -7.48
CA THR A 610 -19.57 -13.14 -6.33
C THR A 610 -18.76 -11.85 -6.43
N LEU A 611 -18.65 -11.23 -7.61
CA LEU A 611 -17.88 -9.99 -7.82
C LEU A 611 -18.39 -8.80 -6.97
N TRP A 612 -19.69 -8.76 -6.62
CA TRP A 612 -20.22 -7.68 -5.78
C TRP A 612 -19.51 -7.57 -4.43
N SER A 613 -18.97 -8.67 -3.92
CA SER A 613 -18.28 -8.71 -2.61
C SER A 613 -16.82 -8.26 -2.68
N MET A 614 -16.26 -8.06 -3.87
CA MET A 614 -14.86 -7.73 -4.06
C MET A 614 -14.44 -6.35 -3.52
N PRO A 615 -15.24 -5.27 -3.64
CA PRO A 615 -14.89 -4.01 -3.00
C PRO A 615 -14.72 -4.14 -1.48
N LEU A 616 -15.60 -4.91 -0.79
CA LEU A 616 -15.49 -5.18 0.64
C LEU A 616 -14.26 -6.07 0.97
N GLN A 617 -13.88 -6.98 0.07
CA GLN A 617 -12.69 -7.81 0.22
C GLN A 617 -11.42 -6.95 0.36
N ILE A 618 -11.32 -5.87 -0.39
CA ILE A 618 -10.17 -4.97 -0.37
C ILE A 618 -9.98 -4.32 1.01
N PHE A 619 -11.06 -3.97 1.70
CA PHE A 619 -10.98 -3.30 3.01
C PHE A 619 -10.70 -4.24 4.17
N VAL A 620 -11.15 -5.49 4.13
CA VAL A 620 -11.06 -6.43 5.25
C VAL A 620 -10.08 -7.56 4.96
N TYR A 621 -10.34 -8.32 3.90
CA TYR A 621 -9.59 -9.53 3.61
C TYR A 621 -8.14 -9.24 3.20
N ARG A 622 -7.93 -8.22 2.37
CA ARG A 622 -6.60 -7.79 1.94
C ARG A 622 -5.75 -7.33 3.13
N GLN A 623 -6.33 -6.57 4.06
CA GLN A 623 -5.61 -6.11 5.26
C GLN A 623 -5.18 -7.27 6.14
N LEU A 624 -6.07 -8.26 6.32
CA LEU A 624 -5.75 -9.47 7.05
C LEU A 624 -4.58 -10.24 6.40
N MET A 625 -4.54 -10.34 5.07
CA MET A 625 -3.43 -10.99 4.35
C MET A 625 -2.10 -10.26 4.54
N TYR A 626 -2.08 -8.91 4.54
CA TYR A 626 -0.85 -8.16 4.81
C TYR A 626 -0.30 -8.42 6.21
N LEU A 627 -1.18 -8.43 7.22
CA LEU A 627 -0.78 -8.74 8.59
C LEU A 627 -0.23 -10.16 8.72
N VAL A 628 -0.78 -11.12 7.99
CA VAL A 628 -0.25 -12.50 7.92
C VAL A 628 1.17 -12.51 7.36
N VAL A 629 1.44 -11.77 6.27
CA VAL A 629 2.79 -11.69 5.67
C VAL A 629 3.76 -11.01 6.64
N ILE A 630 3.37 -9.89 7.25
CA ILE A 630 4.20 -9.19 8.24
C ILE A 630 4.54 -10.13 9.40
N GLN A 631 3.54 -10.80 9.96
CA GLN A 631 3.75 -11.75 11.06
C GLN A 631 4.69 -12.90 10.64
N SER A 632 4.53 -13.43 9.43
CA SER A 632 5.35 -14.53 8.92
C SER A 632 6.82 -14.11 8.77
N VAL A 633 7.07 -12.92 8.22
CA VAL A 633 8.43 -12.39 8.07
C VAL A 633 9.05 -12.08 9.43
N VAL A 634 8.32 -11.45 10.34
CA VAL A 634 8.80 -11.16 11.70
C VAL A 634 9.12 -12.47 12.45
N ALA A 635 8.24 -13.46 12.38
CA ALA A 635 8.46 -14.75 13.02
C ALA A 635 9.70 -15.47 12.46
N LEU A 636 9.94 -15.37 11.15
CA LEU A 636 11.15 -15.92 10.52
C LEU A 636 12.41 -15.23 11.00
N LEU A 637 12.39 -13.88 11.06
CA LEU A 637 13.53 -13.08 11.53
C LEU A 637 13.86 -13.33 13.03
N LEU A 638 12.83 -13.60 13.83
CA LEU A 638 12.98 -13.93 15.25
C LEU A 638 13.32 -15.42 15.51
N GLY A 639 13.41 -16.24 14.46
CA GLY A 639 13.72 -17.67 14.58
C GLY A 639 12.63 -18.49 15.29
N SER A 640 11.39 -18.01 15.32
CA SER A 640 10.27 -18.67 16.02
C SER A 640 9.90 -19.97 15.30
N ARG A 641 10.00 -21.12 15.99
CA ARG A 641 9.50 -22.39 15.47
C ARG A 641 8.02 -22.54 15.82
N LEU A 642 7.18 -22.65 14.80
CA LEU A 642 5.74 -22.89 14.96
C LEU A 642 5.43 -24.37 14.94
N ARG A 643 4.50 -24.75 15.83
CA ARG A 643 3.89 -26.10 15.79
C ARG A 643 2.66 -26.09 14.90
N TRP A 644 2.43 -27.20 14.20
CA TRP A 644 1.26 -27.43 13.36
C TRP A 644 -0.05 -27.27 14.19
N GLN A 645 -1.02 -26.49 13.67
CA GLN A 645 -2.31 -26.27 14.36
C GLN A 645 -3.46 -26.68 13.44
N ARG A 646 -4.33 -27.53 13.96
CA ARG A 646 -5.48 -28.09 13.26
C ARG A 646 -6.60 -27.07 13.01
N MET A 647 -7.33 -27.21 11.88
CA MET A 647 -8.62 -26.59 11.62
C MET A 647 -9.77 -27.55 11.95
N LYS A 648 -10.87 -27.03 12.49
CA LYS A 648 -12.14 -27.78 12.61
C LYS A 648 -12.84 -27.75 11.26
N ARG A 649 -13.25 -28.92 10.76
CA ARG A 649 -13.96 -29.09 9.50
C ARG A 649 -15.41 -29.48 9.76
N SER A 650 -16.30 -29.16 8.79
CA SER A 650 -17.75 -29.31 8.95
C SER A 650 -18.33 -30.47 8.12
N GLY A 651 -17.59 -31.03 7.17
CA GLY A 651 -18.06 -32.09 6.27
C GLY A 651 -19.10 -31.63 5.25
N THR A 652 -19.24 -30.30 5.03
CA THR A 652 -20.33 -29.74 4.21
C THR A 652 -19.97 -29.60 2.72
N ALA A 653 -18.75 -29.93 2.31
CA ALA A 653 -18.33 -29.83 0.91
C ALA A 653 -19.16 -30.76 -0.01
N ALA A 654 -19.41 -32.00 0.42
CA ALA A 654 -20.17 -32.97 -0.33
C ALA A 654 -21.66 -32.62 -0.51
N GLU A 655 -22.30 -32.04 0.52
CA GLU A 655 -23.72 -31.66 0.49
C GLU A 655 -24.05 -30.58 -0.54
N GLN A 656 -23.10 -29.71 -0.84
CA GLN A 656 -23.32 -28.57 -1.76
C GLN A 656 -23.07 -28.90 -3.23
N ILE A 657 -22.38 -30.01 -3.50
CA ILE A 657 -21.98 -30.42 -4.85
C ILE A 657 -22.96 -31.43 -5.45
N GLY A 658 -23.91 -31.95 -4.65
CA GLY A 658 -24.80 -33.05 -5.06
C GLY A 658 -24.12 -34.42 -5.04
N GLY A 659 -22.97 -34.52 -4.33
CA GLY A 659 -22.33 -35.79 -4.03
C GLY A 659 -23.18 -36.68 -3.10
N PRO A 660 -22.79 -37.97 -2.90
CA PRO A 660 -23.53 -38.89 -2.04
C PRO A 660 -23.74 -38.27 -0.65
N ALA A 661 -24.96 -38.35 -0.13
CA ALA A 661 -25.32 -37.73 1.14
C ALA A 661 -24.40 -38.24 2.27
N PRO A 662 -23.98 -37.38 3.21
CA PRO A 662 -23.17 -37.83 4.33
C PRO A 662 -23.87 -38.97 5.03
N TYR A 663 -23.09 -39.98 5.34
CA TYR A 663 -23.56 -41.22 6.01
C TYR A 663 -24.39 -40.84 7.23
N LYS A 664 -25.72 -40.98 7.14
CA LYS A 664 -26.60 -40.82 8.32
C LYS A 664 -26.21 -41.91 9.31
N SER A 665 -25.76 -41.49 10.47
CA SER A 665 -25.42 -42.36 11.59
C SER A 665 -26.38 -43.53 11.67
N VAL A 666 -25.88 -44.76 11.54
CA VAL A 666 -26.62 -45.99 11.86
C VAL A 666 -27.02 -45.83 13.32
N PRO A 667 -28.35 -45.94 13.69
CA PRO A 667 -28.74 -45.92 15.06
C PRO A 667 -28.13 -47.12 15.76
N THR A 668 -27.34 -46.85 16.78
CA THR A 668 -26.89 -47.88 17.72
C THR A 668 -28.08 -48.58 18.31
N ARG A 669 -28.26 -49.90 18.02
CA ARG A 669 -29.07 -50.82 18.82
C ARG A 669 -28.25 -51.30 20.00
#